data_15d073ddbabf54f1bc94aa10c6c25155
#
_entry.id   15d073ddbabf54f1bc94aa10c6c25155
#
_cell.length_a   1.000
_cell.length_b   1.000
_cell.length_c   1.000
_cell.angle_alpha   90.00
_cell.angle_beta   90.00
_cell.angle_gamma   90.00
#
_symmetry.space_group_name_H-M   'P 1'
#
loop_
_entity.id
_entity.type
_entity.pdbx_description
1 polymer ?
#
loop_
_entity_poly.entity_id
_entity_poly.type
_entity_poly.pdbx_seq_one_letter_code
_entity_poly.pdbx_strand_id
1 'polypeptide(L)'
;LNEPQNWWTKFLTALQNFRQKLVHLPQDSTQQSRSSSQSRRQTSHQRQLQTPNDWQFKFNVVMSTIRSLTLFLVALLFVGGGLAFGLLLGYFSGLMSQESVPTYTSMKRQISDVKQSSELYFADNVKLDNVKSDLLRKQVSSSEMSPYLKEAIVATEDSDFYNHNGVVPKSLIRAVLGEVTGASVQTGGSTLTQQLVKMQLLSSETTWKRKATEIMLAMRVNKYFSKDDVLESYLNVATFGRNNAGQNIAGVEEAAQGLFGVSAKNLSLPQAAFIAGLPQSPSIYTPYKQDGSLKKDLSLGLKRKDIVLFRMYRNGNITNKQYQAAKKVNLTTQFQAQGTATKQTVKYGYVYNLLLSRARTILIKQLVRQDNRDLTKVKADSALYKTYYNQADTLLKQKGYRIDSTINKSIYDELQTATSQASYTLGQSYTETAYDNNLKKQVTVTEPVQVGSVVLDNTTGKVLAFVGGRNYDDNQVNHAFDTLRSPGSTMKPLLVYGPAVENKVINTQTQIADFPQNFNGYKPSDFGQTSLNKFVSATTALAHSYNLPTVNLYNYLLNQTSVKPADYLKKMGITLTTKEISELGIALGGTSQGISVQQDASAFATYANNGTHIDPYVISKITAPDGQVVYQHQETKTSVFTPSTTYIMQHLLKEVVKSGTASSLSWRLNFNTDNVWGKTGTTNDNKDIWFVGSTPGITMATWMGYDNFYGNQHSLNTTASSTNLNYWSTMANAIYANQPDLLKLDNSMSKPSGVKSHSVLETTGTKAGKVTVDNKTITLKGNMVTALFNNDDASDAKADFAIGGTDKSYKLFYDNYNGTSNAYGKSVRMDAKGNVLDSNGNIVKDDDDTTSSSSSSSSSNN
;
A
#
# COMPACT_ATOMS: atom_id res chain seq x y z
N LEU A 1 -39.47 -2.29 20.45
CA LEU A 1 -40.14 -2.88 21.60
C LEU A 1 -41.54 -3.39 21.16
N ASN A 2 -41.65 -4.64 20.74
CA ASN A 2 -42.83 -5.46 20.88
C ASN A 2 -42.41 -6.91 20.59
N GLU A 3 -42.78 -7.79 21.51
CA GLU A 3 -42.29 -9.10 21.80
C GLU A 3 -42.45 -10.17 20.71
N PRO A 4 -41.55 -11.16 20.61
CA PRO A 4 -41.75 -12.35 19.77
C PRO A 4 -42.40 -13.52 20.51
N GLN A 5 -43.27 -13.29 21.50
CA GLN A 5 -43.89 -14.39 22.27
C GLN A 5 -45.18 -14.98 21.70
N ASN A 6 -45.73 -14.47 20.60
CA ASN A 6 -47.07 -14.87 20.14
C ASN A 6 -47.11 -16.01 19.10
N TRP A 7 -45.96 -16.44 18.55
CA TRP A 7 -45.97 -17.51 17.53
C TRP A 7 -45.90 -18.93 18.15
N TRP A 8 -45.06 -19.09 19.17
CA TRP A 8 -44.89 -20.37 19.87
C TRP A 8 -46.15 -20.77 20.63
N THR A 9 -46.85 -19.84 21.25
CA THR A 9 -48.13 -20.09 21.92
C THR A 9 -49.23 -20.50 20.93
N LYS A 10 -49.30 -19.86 19.75
CA LYS A 10 -50.22 -20.28 18.69
C LYS A 10 -49.89 -21.65 18.10
N PHE A 11 -48.62 -21.97 17.95
CA PHE A 11 -48.15 -23.25 17.47
C PHE A 11 -48.42 -24.38 18.48
N LEU A 12 -48.16 -24.16 19.77
CA LEU A 12 -48.48 -25.13 20.84
C LEU A 12 -50.00 -25.35 20.99
N THR A 13 -50.82 -24.31 20.85
CA THR A 13 -52.28 -24.40 20.86
C THR A 13 -52.81 -25.17 19.64
N ALA A 14 -52.21 -24.95 18.46
CA ALA A 14 -52.52 -25.71 17.25
C ALA A 14 -52.17 -27.21 17.40
N LEU A 15 -51.04 -27.53 18.02
CA LEU A 15 -50.60 -28.88 18.32
C LEU A 15 -51.50 -29.55 19.37
N GLN A 16 -51.95 -28.83 20.38
CA GLN A 16 -52.91 -29.35 21.35
C GLN A 16 -54.28 -29.61 20.74
N ASN A 17 -54.77 -28.73 19.89
CA ASN A 17 -56.03 -28.93 19.15
C ASN A 17 -55.95 -30.06 18.12
N PHE A 18 -54.80 -30.28 17.50
CA PHE A 18 -54.52 -31.43 16.62
C PHE A 18 -54.50 -32.75 17.42
N ARG A 19 -53.89 -32.75 18.62
CA ARG A 19 -53.88 -33.89 19.55
C ARG A 19 -55.28 -34.22 20.06
N GLN A 20 -56.13 -33.23 20.34
CA GLN A 20 -57.53 -33.46 20.73
C GLN A 20 -58.39 -34.01 19.57
N LYS A 21 -58.13 -33.60 18.33
CA LYS A 21 -58.84 -34.17 17.13
C LYS A 21 -58.43 -35.62 16.82
N LEU A 22 -57.20 -36.05 17.19
CA LEU A 22 -56.79 -37.46 17.03
C LEU A 22 -57.34 -38.41 18.11
N VAL A 23 -57.79 -37.86 19.22
CA VAL A 23 -58.35 -38.65 20.34
C VAL A 23 -59.89 -38.91 20.16
N HIS A 24 -60.54 -38.23 19.22
CA HIS A 24 -61.99 -38.42 18.95
C HIS A 24 -62.21 -39.00 17.54
N LEU A 25 -61.69 -40.22 17.32
CA LEU A 25 -62.28 -41.10 16.30
C LEU A 25 -63.38 -41.94 16.96
N PRO A 26 -64.63 -42.03 16.37
CA PRO A 26 -65.76 -42.67 17.05
C PRO A 26 -65.50 -44.15 17.18
N GLN A 27 -65.57 -44.64 18.43
CA GLN A 27 -65.89 -46.05 18.72
C GLN A 27 -67.39 -46.23 18.53
N ASP A 28 -67.78 -47.05 17.60
CA ASP A 28 -69.09 -47.58 17.47
C ASP A 28 -69.56 -48.24 18.79
N SER A 29 -70.47 -47.61 19.48
CA SER A 29 -71.26 -48.27 20.56
C SER A 29 -72.71 -48.35 20.17
N THR A 30 -73.09 -49.55 19.80
CA THR A 30 -74.47 -50.05 19.82
C THR A 30 -75.07 -49.95 21.17
N GLN A 31 -76.19 -49.19 21.33
CA GLN A 31 -77.36 -49.59 22.21
C GLN A 31 -78.60 -48.75 21.87
N GLN A 32 -79.59 -49.53 21.41
CA GLN A 32 -81.01 -49.63 21.72
C GLN A 32 -81.86 -48.34 21.85
N SER A 33 -82.86 -48.29 21.00
CA SER A 33 -84.27 -48.22 21.59
C SER A 33 -85.27 -48.73 20.58
N ARG A 34 -86.20 -49.48 21.23
CA ARG A 34 -87.38 -50.20 20.74
C ARG A 34 -88.40 -49.33 19.98
N SER A 35 -89.08 -49.91 18.94
CA SER A 35 -90.45 -50.40 19.04
C SER A 35 -91.01 -50.87 17.71
N SER A 36 -91.61 -52.11 17.81
CA SER A 36 -92.79 -52.61 17.07
C SER A 36 -92.78 -52.61 15.55
N SER A 37 -92.98 -53.69 14.86
CA SER A 37 -93.86 -54.80 14.95
C SER A 37 -93.78 -55.75 13.75
N GLN A 38 -93.90 -57.01 14.03
CA GLN A 38 -94.49 -58.09 13.17
C GLN A 38 -93.80 -58.59 11.87
N SER A 39 -93.37 -59.84 12.02
CA SER A 39 -93.78 -61.07 11.41
C SER A 39 -93.14 -61.49 10.11
N ARG A 40 -92.63 -62.62 10.21
CA ARG A 40 -92.68 -63.87 9.44
C ARG A 40 -91.38 -64.40 8.82
N ARG A 41 -91.15 -65.60 9.29
CA ARG A 41 -90.55 -66.83 8.69
C ARG A 41 -89.06 -66.87 8.31
N GLN A 42 -88.38 -67.61 9.17
CA GLN A 42 -87.53 -68.81 8.96
C GLN A 42 -87.01 -69.05 7.51
N THR A 43 -85.74 -69.02 7.39
CA THR A 43 -84.91 -70.12 6.82
C THR A 43 -83.47 -70.01 7.31
N SER A 44 -83.07 -71.09 7.95
CA SER A 44 -81.71 -71.35 8.39
C SER A 44 -80.74 -71.43 7.22
N HIS A 45 -79.71 -70.70 7.24
CA HIS A 45 -78.46 -71.03 6.64
C HIS A 45 -77.31 -70.64 7.61
N GLN A 46 -76.73 -71.68 8.23
CA GLN A 46 -75.50 -71.65 8.89
C GLN A 46 -74.37 -71.21 7.85
N ARG A 47 -73.89 -69.98 7.93
CA ARG A 47 -72.64 -69.65 7.36
C ARG A 47 -71.59 -69.99 8.39
N GLN A 48 -70.81 -71.07 8.11
CA GLN A 48 -69.52 -71.29 8.77
C GLN A 48 -68.60 -70.12 8.58
N LEU A 49 -68.16 -69.50 9.65
CA LEU A 49 -67.09 -68.59 9.69
C LEU A 49 -65.84 -69.38 9.29
N GLN A 50 -65.43 -69.24 8.01
CA GLN A 50 -64.08 -69.69 7.62
C GLN A 50 -63.09 -68.84 8.34
N THR A 51 -62.31 -69.39 9.22
CA THR A 51 -61.12 -68.78 9.81
C THR A 51 -60.18 -68.42 8.66
N PRO A 52 -59.66 -67.18 8.58
CA PRO A 52 -58.73 -66.76 7.54
C PRO A 52 -57.54 -67.71 7.60
N ASN A 53 -57.08 -68.17 6.44
CA ASN A 53 -55.91 -69.00 6.31
C ASN A 53 -54.73 -68.36 7.02
N ASP A 54 -54.08 -69.05 7.93
CA ASP A 54 -52.98 -68.50 8.82
C ASP A 54 -51.93 -67.73 8.01
N TRP A 55 -51.74 -68.09 6.77
CA TRP A 55 -50.86 -67.44 5.84
C TRP A 55 -51.35 -66.03 5.38
N GLN A 56 -52.63 -65.87 5.09
CA GLN A 56 -53.25 -64.60 4.72
C GLN A 56 -53.23 -63.57 5.87
N PHE A 57 -53.51 -64.09 7.10
CA PHE A 57 -53.39 -63.24 8.27
C PHE A 57 -51.97 -62.76 8.52
N LYS A 58 -50.98 -63.65 8.47
CA LYS A 58 -49.55 -63.32 8.61
C LYS A 58 -49.09 -62.36 7.50
N PHE A 59 -49.50 -62.56 6.26
CA PHE A 59 -49.19 -61.70 5.13
C PHE A 59 -49.74 -60.28 5.31
N ASN A 60 -50.99 -60.15 5.72
CA ASN A 60 -51.68 -58.87 5.97
C ASN A 60 -51.01 -58.12 7.15
N VAL A 61 -50.62 -58.81 8.21
CA VAL A 61 -49.87 -58.22 9.33
C VAL A 61 -48.49 -57.70 8.86
N VAL A 62 -47.77 -58.52 8.13
CA VAL A 62 -46.47 -58.13 7.60
C VAL A 62 -46.56 -56.91 6.66
N MET A 63 -47.52 -56.94 5.71
CA MET A 63 -47.70 -55.81 4.78
C MET A 63 -48.18 -54.54 5.47
N SER A 64 -49.05 -54.68 6.49
CA SER A 64 -49.51 -53.54 7.32
C SER A 64 -48.35 -52.96 8.14
N THR A 65 -47.46 -53.79 8.69
CA THR A 65 -46.28 -53.40 9.41
C THR A 65 -45.26 -52.68 8.47
N ILE A 66 -45.00 -53.22 7.28
CA ILE A 66 -44.14 -52.63 6.25
C ILE A 66 -44.70 -51.27 5.82
N ARG A 67 -46.04 -51.19 5.57
CA ARG A 67 -46.69 -49.92 5.21
C ARG A 67 -46.57 -48.90 6.33
N SER A 68 -46.78 -49.27 7.59
CA SER A 68 -46.65 -48.37 8.75
C SER A 68 -45.21 -47.93 8.95
N LEU A 69 -44.25 -48.82 8.78
CA LEU A 69 -42.79 -48.50 8.84
C LEU A 69 -42.34 -47.56 7.73
N THR A 70 -42.87 -47.80 6.52
CA THR A 70 -42.60 -46.90 5.35
C THR A 70 -43.22 -45.53 5.58
N LEU A 71 -44.45 -45.42 6.06
CA LEU A 71 -45.11 -44.16 6.42
C LEU A 71 -44.35 -43.44 7.53
N PHE A 72 -43.85 -44.16 8.54
CA PHE A 72 -43.05 -43.60 9.62
C PHE A 72 -41.72 -43.07 9.11
N LEU A 73 -41.02 -43.82 8.25
CA LEU A 73 -39.76 -43.38 7.62
C LEU A 73 -39.97 -42.12 6.73
N VAL A 74 -41.05 -42.10 5.95
CA VAL A 74 -41.42 -40.93 5.15
C VAL A 74 -41.73 -39.71 6.05
N ALA A 75 -42.50 -39.90 7.15
CA ALA A 75 -42.77 -38.84 8.10
C ALA A 75 -41.47 -38.32 8.77
N LEU A 76 -40.56 -39.23 9.13
CA LEU A 76 -39.25 -38.91 9.72
C LEU A 76 -38.37 -38.14 8.75
N LEU A 77 -38.41 -38.50 7.46
CA LEU A 77 -37.74 -37.75 6.38
C LEU A 77 -38.30 -36.33 6.20
N PHE A 78 -39.63 -36.19 6.28
CA PHE A 78 -40.28 -34.86 6.20
C PHE A 78 -39.95 -33.99 7.44
N VAL A 79 -39.98 -34.57 8.64
CA VAL A 79 -39.61 -33.84 9.88
C VAL A 79 -38.14 -33.50 9.90
N GLY A 80 -37.25 -34.46 9.55
CA GLY A 80 -35.82 -34.22 9.44
C GLY A 80 -35.48 -33.20 8.38
N GLY A 81 -36.10 -33.28 7.21
CA GLY A 81 -35.95 -32.31 6.13
C GLY A 81 -36.46 -30.92 6.52
N GLY A 82 -37.60 -30.84 7.21
CA GLY A 82 -38.14 -29.58 7.72
C GLY A 82 -37.25 -28.91 8.77
N LEU A 83 -36.68 -29.71 9.70
CA LEU A 83 -35.70 -29.23 10.69
C LEU A 83 -34.39 -28.76 10.05
N ALA A 84 -33.86 -29.55 9.14
CA ALA A 84 -32.65 -29.17 8.39
C ALA A 84 -32.86 -27.88 7.60
N PHE A 85 -34.01 -27.73 6.94
CA PHE A 85 -34.38 -26.52 6.20
C PHE A 85 -34.58 -25.32 7.14
N GLY A 86 -35.18 -25.51 8.29
CA GLY A 86 -35.37 -24.48 9.32
C GLY A 86 -34.05 -23.99 9.91
N LEU A 87 -33.10 -24.90 10.20
CA LEU A 87 -31.75 -24.57 10.66
C LEU A 87 -30.98 -23.82 9.60
N LEU A 88 -31.10 -24.21 8.34
CA LEU A 88 -30.46 -23.57 7.21
C LEU A 88 -30.99 -22.16 7.00
N LEU A 89 -32.29 -21.94 7.08
CA LEU A 89 -32.90 -20.60 7.03
C LEU A 89 -32.48 -19.72 8.22
N GLY A 90 -32.41 -20.29 9.43
CA GLY A 90 -31.94 -19.60 10.62
C GLY A 90 -30.47 -19.17 10.50
N TYR A 91 -29.62 -20.04 9.99
CA TYR A 91 -28.23 -19.75 9.71
C TYR A 91 -28.08 -18.63 8.65
N PHE A 92 -28.80 -18.72 7.53
CA PHE A 92 -28.84 -17.67 6.51
C PHE A 92 -29.33 -16.33 7.07
N SER A 93 -30.38 -16.33 7.88
CA SER A 93 -30.90 -15.12 8.54
C SER A 93 -29.87 -14.51 9.47
N GLY A 94 -29.13 -15.32 10.23
CA GLY A 94 -28.02 -14.86 11.10
C GLY A 94 -26.87 -14.23 10.33
N LEU A 95 -26.48 -14.82 9.19
CA LEU A 95 -25.44 -14.24 8.32
C LEU A 95 -25.83 -12.88 7.74
N MET A 96 -27.13 -12.64 7.57
CA MET A 96 -27.65 -11.42 6.93
C MET A 96 -28.00 -10.31 7.90
N SER A 97 -28.18 -10.60 9.20
CA SER A 97 -28.61 -9.62 10.20
C SER A 97 -27.62 -8.47 10.43
N GLN A 98 -26.37 -8.62 9.98
CA GLN A 98 -25.30 -7.62 10.12
C GLN A 98 -25.03 -6.83 8.82
N GLU A 99 -25.72 -7.11 7.73
CA GLU A 99 -25.49 -6.44 6.44
C GLU A 99 -26.42 -5.23 6.26
N SER A 100 -25.85 -4.09 5.91
CA SER A 100 -26.63 -2.92 5.49
C SER A 100 -27.26 -3.19 4.12
N VAL A 101 -28.57 -3.23 4.05
CA VAL A 101 -29.29 -3.48 2.79
C VAL A 101 -29.31 -2.19 1.96
N PRO A 102 -28.74 -2.16 0.72
CA PRO A 102 -28.71 -0.97 -0.11
C PRO A 102 -30.13 -0.44 -0.39
N THR A 103 -30.28 0.89 -0.38
CA THR A 103 -31.54 1.54 -0.75
C THR A 103 -31.83 1.36 -2.25
N TYR A 104 -33.09 1.54 -2.66
CA TYR A 104 -33.47 1.54 -4.09
C TYR A 104 -32.62 2.48 -4.92
N THR A 105 -32.44 3.73 -4.45
CA THR A 105 -31.64 4.75 -5.14
C THR A 105 -30.18 4.33 -5.28
N SER A 106 -29.60 3.73 -4.24
CA SER A 106 -28.24 3.20 -4.29
C SER A 106 -28.12 2.03 -5.27
N MET A 107 -29.07 1.09 -5.26
CA MET A 107 -29.08 -0.04 -6.21
C MET A 107 -29.30 0.43 -7.64
N LYS A 108 -30.24 1.36 -7.88
CA LYS A 108 -30.50 1.93 -9.20
C LYS A 108 -29.23 2.54 -9.77
N ARG A 109 -28.55 3.39 -8.98
CA ARG A 109 -27.29 3.99 -9.41
C ARG A 109 -26.21 2.94 -9.69
N GLN A 110 -26.06 1.92 -8.84
CA GLN A 110 -25.03 0.88 -9.02
C GLN A 110 -25.32 -0.08 -10.17
N ILE A 111 -26.60 -0.28 -10.55
CA ILE A 111 -27.01 -1.17 -11.63
C ILE A 111 -27.11 -0.45 -12.96
N SER A 112 -27.64 0.79 -12.97
CA SER A 112 -27.83 1.60 -14.20
C SER A 112 -26.61 2.43 -14.53
N ASP A 113 -25.85 2.90 -13.52
CA ASP A 113 -24.62 3.63 -13.77
C ASP A 113 -23.51 2.61 -14.07
N VAL A 114 -23.09 2.61 -15.29
CA VAL A 114 -21.89 1.87 -15.71
C VAL A 114 -20.75 2.25 -14.81
N LYS A 115 -20.06 1.23 -14.29
CA LYS A 115 -18.86 1.37 -13.46
C LYS A 115 -17.98 2.52 -13.91
N GLN A 116 -18.02 3.61 -13.18
CA GLN A 116 -17.16 4.75 -13.43
C GLN A 116 -15.77 4.45 -12.89
N SER A 117 -14.76 4.70 -13.72
CA SER A 117 -13.38 4.72 -13.21
C SER A 117 -13.25 5.77 -12.12
N SER A 118 -12.53 5.44 -11.05
CA SER A 118 -12.20 6.43 -10.04
C SER A 118 -11.40 7.58 -10.64
N GLU A 119 -11.51 8.74 -10.04
CA GLU A 119 -10.88 9.98 -10.48
C GLU A 119 -9.83 10.42 -9.48
N LEU A 120 -8.67 10.84 -9.98
CA LEU A 120 -7.57 11.37 -9.20
C LEU A 120 -7.54 12.89 -9.32
N TYR A 121 -7.34 13.56 -8.19
CA TYR A 121 -7.31 15.02 -8.11
C TYR A 121 -6.04 15.52 -7.41
N PHE A 122 -5.51 16.65 -7.88
CA PHE A 122 -4.55 17.47 -7.17
C PHE A 122 -5.22 18.17 -5.97
N ALA A 123 -4.43 18.74 -5.05
CA ALA A 123 -4.92 19.41 -3.83
C ALA A 123 -5.80 20.64 -4.12
N ASP A 124 -5.55 21.31 -5.23
CA ASP A 124 -6.27 22.50 -5.71
C ASP A 124 -7.56 22.17 -6.48
N ASN A 125 -8.09 20.97 -6.31
CA ASN A 125 -9.31 20.48 -6.98
C ASN A 125 -9.19 20.34 -8.50
N VAL A 126 -7.97 20.37 -9.04
CA VAL A 126 -7.72 20.11 -10.45
C VAL A 126 -7.69 18.62 -10.69
N LYS A 127 -8.47 18.13 -11.64
CA LYS A 127 -8.46 16.73 -12.04
C LYS A 127 -7.10 16.35 -12.64
N LEU A 128 -6.51 15.28 -12.13
CA LEU A 128 -5.26 14.72 -12.64
C LEU A 128 -5.52 13.76 -13.80
N ASP A 129 -6.30 12.72 -13.57
CA ASP A 129 -6.67 11.70 -14.56
C ASP A 129 -7.77 10.79 -14.01
N ASN A 130 -8.32 9.93 -14.86
CA ASN A 130 -9.13 8.79 -14.43
C ASN A 130 -8.22 7.59 -14.12
N VAL A 131 -8.61 6.76 -13.15
CA VAL A 131 -7.94 5.47 -12.94
C VAL A 131 -8.14 4.61 -14.17
N LYS A 132 -7.05 4.30 -14.86
CA LYS A 132 -7.09 3.54 -16.11
C LYS A 132 -7.53 2.10 -15.84
N SER A 133 -8.52 1.67 -16.60
CA SER A 133 -8.99 0.29 -16.58
C SER A 133 -8.46 -0.42 -17.83
N ASP A 134 -7.93 -1.63 -17.63
CA ASP A 134 -7.59 -2.52 -18.74
C ASP A 134 -8.85 -3.09 -19.41
N LEU A 135 -10.04 -2.71 -18.90
CA LEU A 135 -11.33 -3.18 -19.37
C LEU A 135 -12.03 -2.09 -20.17
N LEU A 136 -12.01 -2.23 -21.47
CA LEU A 136 -12.77 -1.35 -22.36
C LEU A 136 -14.26 -1.63 -22.24
N ARG A 137 -15.06 -0.56 -22.21
CA ARG A 137 -16.52 -0.65 -22.12
C ARG A 137 -17.18 0.56 -22.77
N LYS A 138 -18.18 0.25 -23.60
CA LYS A 138 -19.09 1.24 -24.17
C LYS A 138 -20.51 0.80 -23.89
N GLN A 139 -21.30 1.67 -23.28
CA GLN A 139 -22.70 1.41 -22.95
C GLN A 139 -23.59 1.70 -24.14
N VAL A 140 -24.61 0.87 -24.34
CA VAL A 140 -25.66 1.03 -25.34
C VAL A 140 -27.01 0.67 -24.74
N SER A 141 -28.08 1.31 -25.21
CA SER A 141 -29.46 0.99 -24.80
C SER A 141 -29.92 -0.35 -25.38
N SER A 142 -30.95 -0.94 -24.78
CA SER A 142 -31.55 -2.20 -25.26
C SER A 142 -32.02 -2.13 -26.71
N SER A 143 -32.42 -0.96 -27.17
CA SER A 143 -32.83 -0.71 -28.58
C SER A 143 -31.66 -0.75 -29.57
N GLU A 144 -30.43 -0.56 -29.08
CA GLU A 144 -29.17 -0.63 -29.84
C GLU A 144 -28.51 -2.01 -29.75
N MET A 145 -29.20 -3.01 -29.22
CA MET A 145 -28.71 -4.38 -29.15
C MET A 145 -29.53 -5.30 -30.07
N SER A 146 -28.86 -6.19 -30.80
CA SER A 146 -29.48 -7.20 -31.64
C SER A 146 -30.50 -8.05 -30.89
N PRO A 147 -31.72 -8.27 -31.39
CA PRO A 147 -32.66 -9.22 -30.79
C PRO A 147 -32.05 -10.62 -30.63
N TYR A 148 -31.31 -11.09 -31.64
CA TYR A 148 -30.60 -12.39 -31.54
C TYR A 148 -29.63 -12.48 -30.37
N LEU A 149 -28.97 -11.37 -30.01
CA LEU A 149 -28.03 -11.36 -28.89
C LEU A 149 -28.78 -11.48 -27.56
N LYS A 150 -29.86 -10.72 -27.38
CA LYS A 150 -30.69 -10.78 -26.16
C LYS A 150 -31.25 -12.18 -25.95
N GLU A 151 -31.82 -12.75 -27.01
CA GLU A 151 -32.37 -14.11 -26.98
C GLU A 151 -31.28 -15.18 -26.74
N ALA A 152 -30.11 -15.04 -27.37
CA ALA A 152 -29.00 -15.95 -27.19
C ALA A 152 -28.46 -16.00 -25.75
N ILE A 153 -28.33 -14.82 -25.12
CA ILE A 153 -27.90 -14.72 -23.71
C ILE A 153 -28.93 -15.38 -22.80
N VAL A 154 -30.22 -15.03 -22.96
CA VAL A 154 -31.30 -15.62 -22.13
C VAL A 154 -31.35 -17.13 -22.33
N ALA A 155 -31.37 -17.61 -23.57
CA ALA A 155 -31.40 -19.05 -23.86
C ALA A 155 -30.19 -19.81 -23.30
N THR A 156 -29.03 -19.11 -23.14
CA THR A 156 -27.79 -19.75 -22.74
C THR A 156 -27.55 -19.71 -21.24
N GLU A 157 -27.76 -18.56 -20.63
CA GLU A 157 -27.39 -18.31 -19.23
C GLU A 157 -28.57 -18.55 -18.28
N ASP A 158 -29.81 -18.27 -18.73
CA ASP A 158 -30.99 -18.28 -17.87
C ASP A 158 -32.27 -18.44 -18.68
N SER A 159 -32.54 -19.63 -19.20
CA SER A 159 -33.66 -19.91 -20.10
C SER A 159 -35.04 -19.60 -19.49
N ASP A 160 -35.12 -19.48 -18.18
CA ASP A 160 -36.36 -19.21 -17.43
C ASP A 160 -36.42 -17.77 -16.90
N PHE A 161 -35.54 -16.89 -17.42
CA PHE A 161 -35.28 -15.54 -16.95
C PHE A 161 -36.55 -14.71 -16.73
N TYR A 162 -37.48 -14.74 -17.65
CA TYR A 162 -38.72 -13.94 -17.57
C TYR A 162 -39.75 -14.49 -16.58
N ASN A 163 -39.62 -15.77 -16.13
CA ASN A 163 -40.62 -16.44 -15.32
C ASN A 163 -40.28 -16.50 -13.82
N HIS A 164 -39.05 -16.29 -13.42
CA HIS A 164 -38.64 -16.37 -12.00
C HIS A 164 -38.44 -14.98 -11.36
N ASN A 165 -38.46 -14.92 -10.01
CA ASN A 165 -38.30 -13.69 -9.22
C ASN A 165 -36.82 -13.44 -8.78
N GLY A 166 -35.89 -13.48 -9.73
CA GLY A 166 -34.46 -13.20 -9.50
C GLY A 166 -33.62 -14.41 -9.13
N VAL A 167 -34.26 -15.48 -8.59
CA VAL A 167 -33.61 -16.74 -8.23
C VAL A 167 -34.48 -17.92 -8.64
N VAL A 168 -33.88 -19.07 -8.95
CA VAL A 168 -34.55 -20.32 -9.24
C VAL A 168 -34.41 -21.28 -8.04
N PRO A 169 -35.47 -21.56 -7.25
CA PRO A 169 -35.37 -22.36 -6.04
C PRO A 169 -34.76 -23.75 -6.26
N LYS A 170 -35.09 -24.39 -7.38
CA LYS A 170 -34.55 -25.72 -7.75
C LYS A 170 -33.02 -25.70 -7.93
N SER A 171 -32.45 -24.60 -8.46
CA SER A 171 -31.02 -24.43 -8.61
C SER A 171 -30.31 -24.21 -7.28
N LEU A 172 -31.00 -23.55 -6.34
CA LEU A 172 -30.50 -23.33 -4.98
C LEU A 172 -30.39 -24.65 -4.21
N ILE A 173 -31.48 -25.47 -4.22
CA ILE A 173 -31.49 -26.79 -3.59
C ILE A 173 -30.38 -27.68 -4.17
N ARG A 174 -30.19 -27.68 -5.49
CA ARG A 174 -29.13 -28.45 -6.15
C ARG A 174 -27.73 -28.01 -5.74
N ALA A 175 -27.48 -26.69 -5.62
CA ALA A 175 -26.21 -26.16 -5.17
C ALA A 175 -25.87 -26.61 -3.74
N VAL A 176 -26.85 -26.53 -2.83
CA VAL A 176 -26.70 -26.98 -1.44
C VAL A 176 -26.46 -28.49 -1.35
N LEU A 177 -27.23 -29.28 -2.10
CA LEU A 177 -27.06 -30.75 -2.12
C LEU A 177 -25.68 -31.15 -2.70
N GLY A 178 -25.22 -30.50 -3.74
CA GLY A 178 -23.89 -30.75 -4.34
C GLY A 178 -22.75 -30.52 -3.35
N GLU A 179 -22.85 -29.48 -2.55
CA GLU A 179 -21.85 -29.16 -1.53
C GLU A 179 -21.87 -30.17 -0.36
N VAL A 180 -23.05 -30.53 0.12
CA VAL A 180 -23.20 -31.51 1.24
C VAL A 180 -22.73 -32.91 0.81
N THR A 181 -22.94 -33.27 -0.46
CA THR A 181 -22.59 -34.61 -0.98
C THR A 181 -21.18 -34.69 -1.55
N GLY A 182 -20.43 -33.55 -1.64
CA GLY A 182 -19.11 -33.52 -2.28
C GLY A 182 -19.13 -33.81 -3.79
N ALA A 183 -20.31 -33.90 -4.40
CA ALA A 183 -20.47 -34.12 -5.82
C ALA A 183 -20.14 -32.82 -6.56
N SER A 184 -19.09 -32.84 -7.41
CA SER A 184 -18.74 -31.72 -8.30
C SER A 184 -19.81 -31.54 -9.40
N VAL A 185 -20.96 -31.01 -9.05
CA VAL A 185 -21.99 -30.68 -10.02
C VAL A 185 -21.62 -29.34 -10.66
N GLN A 186 -20.78 -29.38 -11.68
CA GLN A 186 -20.51 -28.26 -12.59
C GLN A 186 -21.75 -27.95 -13.45
N THR A 187 -22.82 -27.48 -12.86
CA THR A 187 -23.96 -26.96 -13.63
C THR A 187 -24.20 -25.53 -13.22
N GLY A 188 -24.05 -24.60 -14.18
CA GLY A 188 -24.39 -23.18 -14.03
C GLY A 188 -25.81 -23.03 -13.51
N GLY A 189 -25.95 -22.64 -12.25
CA GLY A 189 -27.25 -22.54 -11.58
C GLY A 189 -27.58 -21.12 -11.13
N SER A 190 -26.75 -20.14 -11.43
CA SER A 190 -26.99 -18.72 -11.11
C SER A 190 -27.78 -18.05 -12.22
N THR A 191 -28.85 -17.34 -11.86
CA THR A 191 -29.65 -16.55 -12.80
C THR A 191 -28.89 -15.34 -13.33
N LEU A 192 -29.35 -14.74 -14.44
CA LEU A 192 -28.81 -13.47 -14.97
C LEU A 192 -28.86 -12.37 -13.91
N THR A 193 -29.92 -12.30 -13.12
CA THR A 193 -30.05 -11.35 -12.01
C THR A 193 -28.98 -11.57 -10.94
N GLN A 194 -28.71 -12.83 -10.57
CA GLN A 194 -27.66 -13.18 -9.61
C GLN A 194 -26.25 -12.84 -10.16
N GLN A 195 -26.02 -13.09 -11.46
CA GLN A 195 -24.77 -12.74 -12.11
C GLN A 195 -24.58 -11.23 -12.15
N LEU A 196 -25.62 -10.44 -12.47
CA LEU A 196 -25.59 -8.97 -12.44
C LEU A 196 -25.28 -8.45 -11.03
N VAL A 197 -25.97 -8.94 -10.01
CA VAL A 197 -25.74 -8.61 -8.60
C VAL A 197 -24.29 -8.90 -8.20
N LYS A 198 -23.79 -10.09 -8.55
CA LYS A 198 -22.40 -10.47 -8.30
C LYS A 198 -21.41 -9.50 -8.93
N MET A 199 -21.65 -9.07 -10.16
CA MET A 199 -20.75 -8.19 -10.91
C MET A 199 -20.83 -6.73 -10.48
N GLN A 200 -21.98 -6.25 -10.00
CA GLN A 200 -22.22 -4.82 -9.75
C GLN A 200 -22.31 -4.44 -8.27
N LEU A 201 -22.85 -5.33 -7.43
CA LEU A 201 -23.17 -5.01 -6.03
C LEU A 201 -22.29 -5.71 -5.01
N LEU A 202 -21.53 -6.77 -5.40
CA LEU A 202 -20.78 -7.61 -4.47
C LEU A 202 -19.28 -7.63 -4.77
N SER A 203 -18.49 -7.98 -3.75
CA SER A 203 -17.07 -8.28 -3.89
C SER A 203 -16.82 -9.64 -4.56
N SER A 204 -15.60 -9.87 -5.05
CA SER A 204 -15.22 -11.10 -5.76
C SER A 204 -14.97 -12.32 -4.85
N GLU A 205 -15.29 -12.22 -3.56
CA GLU A 205 -15.13 -13.31 -2.61
C GLU A 205 -15.98 -14.54 -2.94
N THR A 206 -15.56 -15.72 -2.48
CA THR A 206 -16.27 -16.98 -2.68
C THR A 206 -16.79 -17.54 -1.36
N THR A 207 -17.40 -16.71 -0.51
CA THR A 207 -17.93 -17.10 0.80
C THR A 207 -19.43 -17.41 0.75
N TRP A 208 -19.90 -18.26 1.66
CA TRP A 208 -21.34 -18.52 1.83
C TRP A 208 -22.14 -17.27 2.20
N LYS A 209 -21.54 -16.39 3.01
CA LYS A 209 -22.11 -15.10 3.37
C LYS A 209 -22.38 -14.27 2.12
N ARG A 210 -21.40 -14.15 1.23
CA ARG A 210 -21.56 -13.45 -0.04
C ARG A 210 -22.63 -14.09 -0.93
N LYS A 211 -22.72 -15.44 -0.99
CA LYS A 211 -23.74 -16.11 -1.79
C LYS A 211 -25.16 -15.90 -1.23
N ALA A 212 -25.32 -15.85 0.09
CA ALA A 212 -26.57 -15.48 0.74
C ALA A 212 -26.99 -14.05 0.40
N THR A 213 -26.05 -13.09 0.50
CA THR A 213 -26.27 -11.70 0.12
C THR A 213 -26.61 -11.56 -1.37
N GLU A 214 -25.95 -12.32 -2.25
CA GLU A 214 -26.27 -12.37 -3.69
C GLU A 214 -27.71 -12.77 -3.95
N ILE A 215 -28.19 -13.83 -3.30
CA ILE A 215 -29.57 -14.32 -3.44
C ILE A 215 -30.57 -13.27 -2.98
N MET A 216 -30.36 -12.67 -1.82
CA MET A 216 -31.25 -11.62 -1.28
C MET A 216 -31.31 -10.41 -2.20
N LEU A 217 -30.15 -9.92 -2.63
CA LEU A 217 -30.06 -8.76 -3.52
C LEU A 217 -30.65 -9.06 -4.90
N ALA A 218 -30.51 -10.29 -5.43
CA ALA A 218 -31.12 -10.68 -6.69
C ALA A 218 -32.66 -10.67 -6.63
N MET A 219 -33.27 -11.15 -5.55
CA MET A 219 -34.72 -11.05 -5.33
C MET A 219 -35.15 -9.57 -5.21
N ARG A 220 -34.36 -8.75 -4.55
CA ARG A 220 -34.64 -7.32 -4.37
C ARG A 220 -34.49 -6.55 -5.68
N VAL A 221 -33.46 -6.83 -6.47
CA VAL A 221 -33.27 -6.26 -7.82
C VAL A 221 -34.49 -6.62 -8.69
N ASN A 222 -34.89 -7.87 -8.73
CA ASN A 222 -36.05 -8.30 -9.53
C ASN A 222 -37.38 -7.69 -9.05
N LYS A 223 -37.48 -7.22 -7.79
CA LYS A 223 -38.64 -6.50 -7.27
C LYS A 223 -38.73 -5.05 -7.79
N TYR A 224 -37.57 -4.41 -7.99
CA TYR A 224 -37.51 -2.97 -8.29
C TYR A 224 -37.15 -2.64 -9.72
N PHE A 225 -36.59 -3.57 -10.49
CA PHE A 225 -36.16 -3.37 -11.88
C PHE A 225 -36.95 -4.31 -12.80
N SER A 226 -37.27 -3.85 -13.98
CA SER A 226 -37.87 -4.70 -15.01
C SER A 226 -36.87 -5.77 -15.49
N LYS A 227 -37.35 -6.82 -16.10
CA LYS A 227 -36.49 -7.85 -16.68
C LYS A 227 -35.62 -7.27 -17.80
N ASP A 228 -36.12 -6.34 -18.54
CA ASP A 228 -35.39 -5.66 -19.62
C ASP A 228 -34.28 -4.75 -19.07
N ASP A 229 -34.50 -4.05 -17.94
CA ASP A 229 -33.46 -3.27 -17.26
C ASP A 229 -32.32 -4.17 -16.76
N VAL A 230 -32.66 -5.32 -16.21
CA VAL A 230 -31.69 -6.31 -15.73
C VAL A 230 -30.89 -6.88 -16.89
N LEU A 231 -31.54 -7.23 -18.00
CA LEU A 231 -30.86 -7.76 -19.19
C LEU A 231 -29.99 -6.71 -19.87
N GLU A 232 -30.47 -5.49 -20.02
CA GLU A 232 -29.69 -4.37 -20.56
C GLU A 232 -28.44 -4.11 -19.71
N SER A 233 -28.64 -4.02 -18.39
CA SER A 233 -27.53 -3.83 -17.44
C SER A 233 -26.51 -4.97 -17.51
N TYR A 234 -26.99 -6.23 -17.56
CA TYR A 234 -26.12 -7.40 -17.70
C TYR A 234 -25.27 -7.34 -18.96
N LEU A 235 -25.91 -7.07 -20.10
CA LEU A 235 -25.26 -7.00 -21.43
C LEU A 235 -24.23 -5.86 -21.49
N ASN A 236 -24.41 -4.80 -20.74
CA ASN A 236 -23.45 -3.68 -20.66
C ASN A 236 -22.28 -3.92 -19.71
N VAL A 237 -22.37 -4.92 -18.78
CA VAL A 237 -21.33 -5.11 -17.76
C VAL A 237 -20.58 -6.44 -17.85
N ALA A 238 -21.18 -7.45 -18.47
CA ALA A 238 -20.57 -8.77 -18.63
C ALA A 238 -19.23 -8.66 -19.38
N THR A 239 -18.27 -9.52 -19.01
CA THR A 239 -16.96 -9.59 -19.66
C THR A 239 -17.02 -10.55 -20.84
N PHE A 240 -16.44 -10.13 -21.98
CA PHE A 240 -16.47 -10.88 -23.23
C PHE A 240 -15.07 -11.29 -23.74
N GLY A 241 -14.06 -11.27 -22.87
CA GLY A 241 -12.71 -11.64 -23.23
C GLY A 241 -11.86 -10.49 -23.75
N ARG A 242 -11.24 -10.64 -24.92
CA ARG A 242 -10.32 -9.66 -25.49
C ARG A 242 -10.70 -9.25 -26.89
N ASN A 243 -10.40 -7.99 -27.24
CA ASN A 243 -10.50 -7.49 -28.61
C ASN A 243 -9.25 -7.81 -29.45
N ASN A 244 -9.27 -7.41 -30.71
CA ASN A 244 -8.18 -7.56 -31.67
C ASN A 244 -6.89 -6.78 -31.33
N ALA A 245 -6.91 -5.90 -30.34
CA ALA A 245 -5.74 -5.22 -29.80
C ALA A 245 -5.24 -5.86 -28.49
N GLY A 246 -5.79 -7.01 -28.08
CA GLY A 246 -5.41 -7.73 -26.83
C GLY A 246 -5.98 -7.16 -25.54
N GLN A 247 -6.76 -6.09 -25.62
CA GLN A 247 -7.37 -5.42 -24.47
C GLN A 247 -8.58 -6.20 -23.98
N ASN A 248 -8.77 -6.27 -22.65
CA ASN A 248 -9.97 -6.86 -22.06
C ASN A 248 -11.21 -6.02 -22.37
N ILE A 249 -12.32 -6.68 -22.72
CA ILE A 249 -13.57 -6.03 -23.09
C ILE A 249 -14.73 -6.47 -22.21
N ALA A 250 -15.59 -5.51 -21.87
CA ALA A 250 -16.89 -5.74 -21.23
C ALA A 250 -17.95 -4.92 -21.95
N GLY A 251 -19.19 -5.40 -21.86
CA GLY A 251 -20.29 -4.84 -22.63
C GLY A 251 -20.31 -5.32 -24.07
N VAL A 252 -21.51 -5.49 -24.55
CA VAL A 252 -21.76 -6.11 -25.87
C VAL A 252 -21.36 -5.24 -27.05
N GLU A 253 -21.37 -3.93 -26.89
CA GLU A 253 -20.92 -3.01 -27.97
C GLU A 253 -19.41 -3.16 -28.19
N GLU A 254 -18.60 -3.17 -27.12
CA GLU A 254 -17.15 -3.41 -27.24
C GLU A 254 -16.85 -4.83 -27.75
N ALA A 255 -17.68 -5.83 -27.37
CA ALA A 255 -17.55 -7.17 -27.90
C ALA A 255 -17.85 -7.22 -29.40
N ALA A 256 -18.92 -6.58 -29.86
CA ALA A 256 -19.30 -6.54 -31.29
C ALA A 256 -18.25 -5.81 -32.14
N GLN A 257 -17.81 -4.64 -31.66
CA GLN A 257 -16.77 -3.84 -32.34
C GLN A 257 -15.42 -4.55 -32.35
N GLY A 258 -14.96 -4.99 -31.17
CA GLY A 258 -13.62 -5.57 -31.00
C GLY A 258 -13.46 -6.96 -31.63
N LEU A 259 -14.54 -7.71 -31.82
CA LEU A 259 -14.49 -9.03 -32.43
C LEU A 259 -14.81 -9.00 -33.91
N PHE A 260 -15.80 -8.21 -34.34
CA PHE A 260 -16.38 -8.26 -35.70
C PHE A 260 -16.39 -6.91 -36.43
N GLY A 261 -16.05 -5.80 -35.76
CA GLY A 261 -16.06 -4.47 -36.35
C GLY A 261 -17.47 -3.93 -36.66
N VAL A 262 -18.51 -4.47 -36.02
CA VAL A 262 -19.90 -4.06 -36.18
C VAL A 262 -20.50 -3.58 -34.87
N SER A 263 -21.55 -2.76 -34.92
CA SER A 263 -22.30 -2.40 -33.70
C SER A 263 -23.05 -3.60 -33.11
N ALA A 264 -23.35 -3.57 -31.82
CA ALA A 264 -24.16 -4.60 -31.15
C ALA A 264 -25.54 -4.78 -31.77
N LYS A 265 -26.11 -3.71 -32.38
CA LYS A 265 -27.39 -3.72 -33.10
C LYS A 265 -27.35 -4.58 -34.37
N ASN A 266 -26.20 -4.57 -35.07
CA ASN A 266 -26.04 -5.17 -36.38
C ASN A 266 -25.46 -6.60 -36.36
N LEU A 267 -25.35 -7.21 -35.18
CA LEU A 267 -24.88 -8.58 -35.07
C LEU A 267 -25.78 -9.58 -35.75
N SER A 268 -25.22 -10.37 -36.65
CA SER A 268 -25.90 -11.53 -37.25
C SER A 268 -26.10 -12.65 -36.19
N LEU A 269 -27.03 -13.56 -36.46
CA LEU A 269 -27.33 -14.69 -35.55
C LEU A 269 -26.10 -15.48 -35.13
N PRO A 270 -25.15 -15.91 -36.02
CA PRO A 270 -23.98 -16.64 -35.63
C PRO A 270 -22.98 -15.77 -34.82
N GLN A 271 -22.85 -14.47 -35.08
CA GLN A 271 -22.02 -13.54 -34.33
C GLN A 271 -22.60 -13.31 -32.94
N ALA A 272 -23.91 -13.09 -32.84
CA ALA A 272 -24.64 -12.95 -31.57
C ALA A 272 -24.50 -14.21 -30.70
N ALA A 273 -24.65 -15.39 -31.29
CA ALA A 273 -24.46 -16.67 -30.60
C ALA A 273 -23.03 -16.87 -30.11
N PHE A 274 -22.01 -16.42 -30.87
CA PHE A 274 -20.63 -16.48 -30.44
C PHE A 274 -20.39 -15.58 -29.24
N ILE A 275 -20.82 -14.31 -29.29
CA ILE A 275 -20.68 -13.36 -28.16
C ILE A 275 -21.42 -13.89 -26.93
N ALA A 276 -22.65 -14.39 -27.08
CA ALA A 276 -23.43 -14.95 -25.97
C ALA A 276 -22.78 -16.20 -25.34
N GLY A 277 -21.87 -16.85 -26.05
CA GLY A 277 -21.09 -17.96 -25.51
C GLY A 277 -19.92 -17.59 -24.64
N LEU A 278 -19.40 -16.36 -24.73
CA LEU A 278 -18.16 -15.91 -24.08
C LEU A 278 -18.23 -15.77 -22.55
N PRO A 279 -19.33 -15.28 -21.93
CA PRO A 279 -19.36 -14.99 -20.49
C PRO A 279 -19.06 -16.17 -19.59
N GLN A 280 -19.32 -17.40 -19.99
CA GLN A 280 -19.03 -18.60 -19.22
C GLN A 280 -17.53 -18.75 -18.93
N SER A 281 -16.66 -18.45 -19.89
CA SER A 281 -15.21 -18.49 -19.74
C SER A 281 -14.52 -17.54 -20.74
N PRO A 282 -14.55 -16.21 -20.46
CA PRO A 282 -14.16 -15.19 -21.44
C PRO A 282 -12.73 -15.36 -21.97
N SER A 283 -11.77 -15.70 -21.10
CA SER A 283 -10.36 -15.89 -21.49
C SER A 283 -10.14 -17.14 -22.36
N ILE A 284 -10.96 -18.18 -22.18
CA ILE A 284 -10.84 -19.43 -22.95
C ILE A 284 -11.50 -19.27 -24.31
N TYR A 285 -12.72 -18.71 -24.36
CA TYR A 285 -13.52 -18.68 -25.57
C TYR A 285 -13.20 -17.50 -26.49
N THR A 286 -12.58 -16.41 -25.98
CA THR A 286 -12.14 -15.28 -26.81
C THR A 286 -11.20 -15.73 -27.93
N PRO A 287 -11.34 -15.21 -29.18
CA PRO A 287 -10.47 -15.58 -30.28
C PRO A 287 -9.06 -15.01 -30.18
N TYR A 288 -8.85 -13.96 -29.36
CA TYR A 288 -7.58 -13.22 -29.31
C TYR A 288 -6.72 -13.58 -28.11
N LYS A 289 -5.40 -13.49 -28.32
CA LYS A 289 -4.37 -13.53 -27.25
C LYS A 289 -4.19 -12.12 -26.64
N GLN A 290 -3.26 -12.04 -25.66
CA GLN A 290 -2.93 -10.79 -24.98
C GLN A 290 -2.24 -9.77 -25.90
N ASP A 291 -1.57 -10.23 -26.93
CA ASP A 291 -0.91 -9.41 -27.95
C ASP A 291 -1.86 -8.97 -29.10
N GLY A 292 -3.14 -9.30 -29.02
CA GLY A 292 -4.14 -9.03 -30.04
C GLY A 292 -4.14 -9.98 -31.24
N SER A 293 -3.18 -10.92 -31.31
CA SER A 293 -3.16 -11.93 -32.37
C SER A 293 -4.24 -12.98 -32.17
N LEU A 294 -4.76 -13.55 -33.26
CA LEU A 294 -5.69 -14.68 -33.20
C LEU A 294 -5.03 -15.91 -32.59
N LYS A 295 -5.78 -16.66 -31.80
CA LYS A 295 -5.37 -17.98 -31.31
C LYS A 295 -5.22 -18.95 -32.49
N LYS A 296 -4.25 -19.87 -32.43
CA LYS A 296 -4.10 -20.92 -33.44
C LYS A 296 -5.29 -21.89 -33.43
N ASP A 297 -5.85 -22.19 -32.26
CA ASP A 297 -7.03 -23.03 -32.08
C ASP A 297 -8.22 -22.19 -31.59
N LEU A 298 -9.23 -22.07 -32.40
CA LEU A 298 -10.50 -21.38 -32.15
C LEU A 298 -11.65 -22.33 -31.83
N SER A 299 -11.37 -23.65 -31.82
CA SER A 299 -12.41 -24.72 -31.76
C SER A 299 -13.28 -24.61 -30.53
N LEU A 300 -12.73 -24.21 -29.37
CA LEU A 300 -13.48 -24.08 -28.11
C LEU A 300 -14.57 -23.00 -28.17
N GLY A 301 -14.21 -21.82 -28.67
CA GLY A 301 -15.16 -20.73 -28.87
C GLY A 301 -16.22 -21.04 -29.91
N LEU A 302 -15.83 -21.65 -31.03
CA LEU A 302 -16.75 -22.05 -32.11
C LEU A 302 -17.71 -23.16 -31.66
N LYS A 303 -17.22 -24.19 -30.94
CA LYS A 303 -18.07 -25.22 -30.33
C LYS A 303 -19.05 -24.60 -29.31
N ARG A 304 -18.62 -23.59 -28.55
CA ARG A 304 -19.49 -22.86 -27.62
C ARG A 304 -20.60 -22.13 -28.35
N LYS A 305 -20.32 -21.45 -29.47
CA LYS A 305 -21.32 -20.86 -30.37
C LYS A 305 -22.38 -21.90 -30.80
N ASP A 306 -21.94 -23.09 -31.19
CA ASP A 306 -22.88 -24.14 -31.63
C ASP A 306 -23.79 -24.62 -30.51
N ILE A 307 -23.30 -24.65 -29.26
CA ILE A 307 -24.10 -24.94 -28.05
C ILE A 307 -25.14 -23.84 -27.83
N VAL A 308 -24.75 -22.56 -27.98
CA VAL A 308 -25.69 -21.44 -27.88
C VAL A 308 -26.80 -21.54 -28.92
N LEU A 309 -26.44 -21.74 -30.20
CA LEU A 309 -27.42 -21.92 -31.29
C LEU A 309 -28.38 -23.09 -31.02
N PHE A 310 -27.87 -24.23 -30.51
CA PHE A 310 -28.69 -25.37 -30.14
C PHE A 310 -29.67 -25.02 -29.00
N ARG A 311 -29.22 -24.27 -27.98
CA ARG A 311 -30.11 -23.81 -26.90
C ARG A 311 -31.20 -22.86 -27.39
N MET A 312 -30.86 -21.91 -28.28
CA MET A 312 -31.82 -21.03 -28.91
C MET A 312 -32.87 -21.81 -29.71
N TYR A 313 -32.45 -22.83 -30.47
CA TYR A 313 -33.35 -23.71 -31.22
C TYR A 313 -34.26 -24.50 -30.25
N ARG A 314 -33.70 -25.13 -29.23
CA ARG A 314 -34.43 -25.90 -28.24
C ARG A 314 -35.48 -25.09 -27.48
N ASN A 315 -35.19 -23.80 -27.24
CA ASN A 315 -36.08 -22.88 -26.53
C ASN A 315 -37.07 -22.18 -27.49
N GLY A 316 -37.07 -22.50 -28.80
CA GLY A 316 -37.98 -21.92 -29.76
C GLY A 316 -37.65 -20.50 -30.24
N ASN A 317 -36.47 -19.93 -29.85
CA ASN A 317 -36.06 -18.59 -30.28
C ASN A 317 -35.70 -18.54 -31.77
N ILE A 318 -35.25 -19.66 -32.33
CA ILE A 318 -34.94 -19.79 -33.77
C ILE A 318 -35.48 -21.10 -34.34
N THR A 319 -35.80 -21.08 -35.62
CA THR A 319 -36.24 -22.26 -36.36
C THR A 319 -35.09 -23.24 -36.63
N ASN A 320 -35.39 -24.50 -36.92
CA ASN A 320 -34.36 -25.46 -37.33
C ASN A 320 -33.59 -25.01 -38.57
N LYS A 321 -34.26 -24.38 -39.55
CA LYS A 321 -33.61 -23.81 -40.74
C LYS A 321 -32.58 -22.73 -40.39
N GLN A 322 -32.93 -21.81 -39.49
CA GLN A 322 -31.99 -20.79 -38.98
C GLN A 322 -30.84 -21.40 -38.19
N TYR A 323 -31.11 -22.41 -37.32
CA TYR A 323 -30.09 -23.12 -36.55
C TYR A 323 -29.05 -23.79 -37.49
N GLN A 324 -29.50 -24.57 -38.49
CA GLN A 324 -28.62 -25.27 -39.42
C GLN A 324 -27.83 -24.28 -40.30
N ALA A 325 -28.44 -23.20 -40.72
CA ALA A 325 -27.77 -22.15 -41.50
C ALA A 325 -26.70 -21.44 -40.70
N ALA A 326 -27.01 -21.00 -39.46
CA ALA A 326 -26.08 -20.29 -38.57
C ALA A 326 -24.90 -21.14 -38.13
N LYS A 327 -25.14 -22.43 -37.92
CA LYS A 327 -24.09 -23.39 -37.54
C LYS A 327 -23.02 -23.55 -38.61
N LYS A 328 -23.42 -23.51 -39.93
CA LYS A 328 -22.51 -23.65 -41.08
C LYS A 328 -21.66 -22.42 -41.34
N VAL A 329 -21.99 -21.23 -40.77
CA VAL A 329 -21.24 -20.01 -40.99
C VAL A 329 -19.84 -20.09 -40.41
N ASN A 330 -18.85 -19.85 -41.25
CA ASN A 330 -17.46 -19.78 -40.81
C ASN A 330 -17.17 -18.38 -40.23
N LEU A 331 -17.08 -18.27 -38.89
CA LEU A 331 -16.76 -16.99 -38.23
C LEU A 331 -15.27 -16.65 -38.26
N THR A 332 -14.38 -17.62 -38.59
CA THR A 332 -12.93 -17.36 -38.53
C THR A 332 -12.46 -16.27 -39.47
N THR A 333 -13.17 -16.10 -40.60
CA THR A 333 -12.90 -15.05 -41.60
C THR A 333 -13.55 -13.72 -41.28
N GLN A 334 -14.39 -13.69 -40.23
CA GLN A 334 -15.12 -12.48 -39.84
C GLN A 334 -14.50 -11.77 -38.63
N PHE A 335 -13.55 -12.41 -37.96
CA PHE A 335 -12.82 -11.78 -36.86
C PHE A 335 -11.95 -10.64 -37.37
N GLN A 336 -11.90 -9.54 -36.61
CA GLN A 336 -11.07 -8.38 -36.96
C GLN A 336 -9.58 -8.77 -37.04
N ALA A 337 -8.85 -8.19 -37.97
CA ALA A 337 -7.40 -8.29 -38.04
C ALA A 337 -6.78 -7.70 -36.78
N GLN A 338 -5.56 -8.15 -36.45
CA GLN A 338 -4.82 -7.65 -35.29
C GLN A 338 -4.72 -6.12 -35.33
N GLY A 339 -5.20 -5.49 -34.30
CA GLY A 339 -5.13 -4.06 -34.10
C GLY A 339 -3.96 -3.64 -33.23
N THR A 340 -3.67 -2.36 -33.23
CA THR A 340 -2.67 -1.78 -32.33
C THR A 340 -3.37 -1.23 -31.08
N ALA A 341 -2.98 -1.70 -29.89
CA ALA A 341 -3.47 -1.11 -28.65
C ALA A 341 -2.99 0.34 -28.55
N THR A 342 -3.92 1.27 -28.36
CA THR A 342 -3.54 2.67 -28.09
C THR A 342 -2.83 2.71 -26.74
N LYS A 343 -1.52 3.01 -26.76
CA LYS A 343 -0.76 3.25 -25.51
C LYS A 343 -1.41 4.44 -24.80
N GLN A 344 -2.06 4.19 -23.68
CA GLN A 344 -2.62 5.27 -22.86
C GLN A 344 -1.44 5.97 -22.17
N THR A 345 -1.02 7.13 -22.66
CA THR A 345 -0.04 7.98 -22.00
C THR A 345 -0.63 8.58 -20.71
N VAL A 346 0.15 8.62 -19.66
CA VAL A 346 -0.20 9.27 -18.38
C VAL A 346 0.63 10.52 -18.25
N LYS A 347 -0.01 11.69 -18.35
CA LYS A 347 0.71 12.98 -18.32
C LYS A 347 1.53 13.17 -17.03
N TYR A 348 1.03 12.69 -15.89
CA TYR A 348 1.64 12.82 -14.56
C TYR A 348 1.98 11.43 -13.99
N GLY A 349 2.81 10.65 -14.69
CA GLY A 349 3.01 9.24 -14.42
C GLY A 349 3.44 8.91 -12.99
N TYR A 350 4.40 9.65 -12.43
CA TYR A 350 4.83 9.44 -11.05
C TYR A 350 3.71 9.73 -10.03
N VAL A 351 2.96 10.84 -10.19
CA VAL A 351 1.83 11.17 -9.30
C VAL A 351 0.73 10.14 -9.41
N TYR A 352 0.38 9.78 -10.64
CA TYR A 352 -0.65 8.78 -10.93
C TYR A 352 -0.36 7.44 -10.23
N ASN A 353 0.84 6.90 -10.43
CA ASN A 353 1.25 5.62 -9.84
C ASN A 353 1.32 5.68 -8.32
N LEU A 354 1.84 6.78 -7.76
CA LEU A 354 1.90 7.00 -6.32
C LEU A 354 0.49 7.01 -5.70
N LEU A 355 -0.43 7.80 -6.25
CA LEU A 355 -1.79 7.91 -5.73
C LEU A 355 -2.54 6.58 -5.85
N LEU A 356 -2.40 5.88 -6.98
CA LEU A 356 -3.01 4.58 -7.19
C LEU A 356 -2.51 3.54 -6.18
N SER A 357 -1.19 3.51 -5.94
CA SER A 357 -0.56 2.61 -4.95
C SER A 357 -1.03 2.91 -3.52
N ARG A 358 -1.05 4.19 -3.13
CA ARG A 358 -1.49 4.62 -1.78
C ARG A 358 -2.99 4.40 -1.57
N ALA A 359 -3.83 4.74 -2.56
CA ALA A 359 -5.28 4.49 -2.49
C ALA A 359 -5.58 2.99 -2.36
N ARG A 360 -4.89 2.15 -3.14
CA ARG A 360 -5.01 0.69 -3.03
C ARG A 360 -4.65 0.20 -1.62
N THR A 361 -3.55 0.71 -1.06
CA THR A 361 -3.13 0.36 0.31
C THR A 361 -4.18 0.75 1.36
N ILE A 362 -4.80 1.93 1.20
CA ILE A 362 -5.88 2.40 2.09
C ILE A 362 -7.08 1.46 2.00
N LEU A 363 -7.52 1.12 0.78
CA LEU A 363 -8.66 0.22 0.56
C LEU A 363 -8.39 -1.19 1.09
N ILE A 364 -7.16 -1.73 0.92
CA ILE A 364 -6.78 -3.02 1.51
C ILE A 364 -6.96 -2.98 3.03
N LYS A 365 -6.46 -1.93 3.70
CA LYS A 365 -6.62 -1.78 5.15
C LYS A 365 -8.10 -1.76 5.57
N GLN A 366 -8.96 -1.13 4.78
CA GLN A 366 -10.39 -1.08 5.06
C GLN A 366 -11.07 -2.43 4.86
N LEU A 367 -10.79 -3.13 3.75
CA LEU A 367 -11.33 -4.46 3.46
C LEU A 367 -10.93 -5.47 4.56
N VAL A 368 -9.65 -5.46 4.96
CA VAL A 368 -9.15 -6.33 6.04
C VAL A 368 -9.86 -6.04 7.37
N ARG A 369 -10.14 -4.76 7.69
CA ARG A 369 -10.90 -4.37 8.89
C ARG A 369 -12.36 -4.80 8.81
N GLN A 370 -13.00 -4.65 7.65
CA GLN A 370 -14.39 -5.09 7.43
C GLN A 370 -14.54 -6.60 7.65
N ASP A 371 -13.52 -7.38 7.29
CA ASP A 371 -13.49 -8.83 7.51
C ASP A 371 -13.01 -9.22 8.92
N ASN A 372 -12.82 -8.25 9.83
CA ASN A 372 -12.31 -8.46 11.20
C ASN A 372 -10.98 -9.25 11.23
N ARG A 373 -10.08 -9.01 10.26
CA ARG A 373 -8.79 -9.68 10.16
C ARG A 373 -7.63 -8.79 10.63
N ASP A 374 -6.56 -9.42 11.08
CA ASP A 374 -5.31 -8.73 11.41
C ASP A 374 -4.50 -8.46 10.15
N LEU A 375 -4.16 -7.18 9.91
CA LEU A 375 -3.43 -6.75 8.71
C LEU A 375 -2.02 -7.37 8.64
N THR A 376 -1.36 -7.59 9.77
CA THR A 376 0.00 -8.14 9.83
C THR A 376 -0.03 -9.59 9.34
N LYS A 377 -1.01 -10.38 9.81
CA LYS A 377 -1.22 -11.75 9.35
C LYS A 377 -1.59 -11.83 7.89
N VAL A 378 -2.44 -10.90 7.40
CA VAL A 378 -2.79 -10.82 5.98
C VAL A 378 -1.57 -10.51 5.12
N LYS A 379 -0.69 -9.61 5.55
CA LYS A 379 0.56 -9.29 4.83
C LYS A 379 1.56 -10.45 4.82
N ALA A 380 1.57 -11.27 5.85
CA ALA A 380 2.44 -12.45 5.93
C ALA A 380 1.98 -13.59 4.99
N ASP A 381 0.69 -13.64 4.65
CA ASP A 381 0.12 -14.59 3.68
C ASP A 381 0.03 -13.94 2.30
N SER A 382 0.95 -14.28 1.41
CA SER A 382 1.04 -13.68 0.07
C SER A 382 -0.19 -13.94 -0.80
N ALA A 383 -0.85 -15.10 -0.68
CA ALA A 383 -2.03 -15.45 -1.46
C ALA A 383 -3.26 -14.65 -0.96
N LEU A 384 -3.41 -14.56 0.35
CA LEU A 384 -4.47 -13.78 0.97
C LEU A 384 -4.28 -12.28 0.70
N TYR A 385 -3.05 -11.77 0.83
CA TYR A 385 -2.74 -10.38 0.49
C TYR A 385 -3.06 -10.06 -0.97
N LYS A 386 -2.71 -10.96 -1.90
CA LYS A 386 -3.03 -10.81 -3.32
C LYS A 386 -4.54 -10.77 -3.57
N THR A 387 -5.33 -11.51 -2.79
CA THR A 387 -6.80 -11.45 -2.87
C THR A 387 -7.31 -10.05 -2.53
N TYR A 388 -6.89 -9.47 -1.40
CA TYR A 388 -7.25 -8.11 -1.03
C TYR A 388 -6.71 -7.05 -2.00
N TYR A 389 -5.51 -7.26 -2.53
CA TYR A 389 -4.94 -6.41 -3.56
C TYR A 389 -5.82 -6.35 -4.80
N ASN A 390 -6.25 -7.51 -5.31
CA ASN A 390 -7.10 -7.59 -6.49
C ASN A 390 -8.49 -6.97 -6.24
N GLN A 391 -9.04 -7.15 -5.03
CA GLN A 391 -10.31 -6.52 -4.64
C GLN A 391 -10.20 -5.00 -4.61
N ALA A 392 -9.17 -4.46 -3.95
CA ALA A 392 -8.93 -3.02 -3.89
C ALA A 392 -8.66 -2.42 -5.28
N ASP A 393 -7.92 -3.11 -6.13
CA ASP A 393 -7.66 -2.70 -7.52
C ASP A 393 -8.95 -2.67 -8.36
N THR A 394 -9.81 -3.67 -8.18
CA THR A 394 -11.13 -3.71 -8.81
C THR A 394 -12.01 -2.54 -8.35
N LEU A 395 -12.02 -2.24 -7.06
CA LEU A 395 -12.76 -1.10 -6.52
C LEU A 395 -12.27 0.22 -7.13
N LEU A 396 -10.97 0.44 -7.20
CA LEU A 396 -10.39 1.64 -7.82
C LEU A 396 -10.77 1.78 -9.29
N LYS A 397 -10.77 0.67 -10.04
CA LYS A 397 -11.07 0.67 -11.47
C LYS A 397 -12.57 0.78 -11.79
N GLN A 398 -13.46 0.52 -10.81
CA GLN A 398 -14.87 0.28 -11.13
C GLN A 398 -15.89 0.96 -10.22
N LYS A 399 -15.49 1.53 -9.07
CA LYS A 399 -16.43 2.11 -8.09
C LYS A 399 -16.59 3.62 -8.20
N GLY A 400 -15.84 4.28 -9.08
CA GLY A 400 -15.97 5.72 -9.31
C GLY A 400 -15.60 6.56 -8.11
N TYR A 401 -14.60 6.15 -7.33
CA TYR A 401 -14.12 6.96 -6.21
C TYR A 401 -13.52 8.27 -6.70
N ARG A 402 -13.73 9.33 -5.94
CA ARG A 402 -12.94 10.54 -6.00
C ARG A 402 -11.80 10.43 -4.99
N ILE A 403 -10.57 10.59 -5.47
CA ILE A 403 -9.34 10.49 -4.68
C ILE A 403 -8.66 11.85 -4.71
N ASP A 404 -8.74 12.56 -3.58
CA ASP A 404 -8.15 13.88 -3.40
C ASP A 404 -6.74 13.73 -2.81
N SER A 405 -5.72 14.24 -3.52
CA SER A 405 -4.34 14.23 -3.05
C SER A 405 -3.97 15.49 -2.26
N THR A 406 -2.77 15.49 -1.72
CA THR A 406 -2.14 16.67 -1.10
C THR A 406 -1.21 17.40 -2.07
N ILE A 407 -0.99 16.84 -3.26
CA ILE A 407 -0.04 17.37 -4.25
C ILE A 407 -0.60 18.64 -4.86
N ASN A 408 0.11 19.74 -4.70
CA ASN A 408 -0.16 21.02 -5.34
C ASN A 408 0.37 20.96 -6.77
N LYS A 409 -0.54 21.14 -7.74
CA LYS A 409 -0.19 21.00 -9.17
C LYS A 409 0.85 22.03 -9.60
N SER A 410 0.70 23.29 -9.18
CA SER A 410 1.62 24.37 -9.57
C SER A 410 3.04 24.08 -9.08
N ILE A 411 3.21 23.76 -7.78
CA ILE A 411 4.52 23.41 -7.23
C ILE A 411 5.09 22.17 -7.93
N TYR A 412 4.26 21.14 -8.16
CA TYR A 412 4.71 19.95 -8.85
C TYR A 412 5.27 20.25 -10.25
N ASP A 413 4.52 21.01 -11.05
CA ASP A 413 4.92 21.39 -12.41
C ASP A 413 6.24 22.19 -12.42
N GLU A 414 6.43 23.10 -11.46
CA GLU A 414 7.66 23.86 -11.32
C GLU A 414 8.86 22.95 -10.98
N LEU A 415 8.67 21.99 -10.08
CA LEU A 415 9.74 21.04 -9.76
C LEU A 415 10.12 20.17 -10.97
N GLN A 416 9.13 19.74 -11.78
CA GLN A 416 9.40 18.98 -13.01
C GLN A 416 10.15 19.86 -14.03
N THR A 417 9.78 21.12 -14.16
CA THR A 417 10.44 22.09 -15.05
C THR A 417 11.91 22.29 -14.61
N ALA A 418 12.14 22.55 -13.32
CA ALA A 418 13.48 22.69 -12.75
C ALA A 418 14.34 21.43 -12.96
N THR A 419 13.72 20.24 -12.80
CA THR A 419 14.40 18.96 -13.02
C THR A 419 14.77 18.76 -14.48
N SER A 420 13.87 19.08 -15.40
CA SER A 420 14.13 18.97 -16.84
C SER A 420 15.29 19.89 -17.26
N GLN A 421 15.32 21.14 -16.78
CA GLN A 421 16.39 22.09 -17.04
C GLN A 421 17.72 21.64 -16.44
N ALA A 422 17.72 21.09 -15.24
CA ALA A 422 18.92 20.59 -14.58
C ALA A 422 19.47 19.30 -15.20
N SER A 423 18.69 18.56 -15.97
CA SER A 423 19.01 17.21 -16.46
C SER A 423 20.38 17.09 -17.14
N TYR A 424 20.84 18.13 -17.81
CA TYR A 424 22.14 18.16 -18.51
C TYR A 424 23.33 18.44 -17.59
N THR A 425 23.09 18.90 -16.37
CA THR A 425 24.14 19.31 -15.42
C THR A 425 24.27 18.40 -14.21
N LEU A 426 23.37 17.41 -14.06
CA LEU A 426 23.33 16.51 -12.89
C LEU A 426 24.55 15.59 -12.82
N GLY A 427 25.14 15.21 -13.96
CA GLY A 427 26.31 14.35 -14.02
C GLY A 427 26.38 13.57 -15.33
N GLN A 428 27.42 12.73 -15.43
CA GLN A 428 27.66 11.90 -16.60
C GLN A 428 26.59 10.81 -16.76
N SER A 429 26.21 10.54 -18.02
CA SER A 429 25.46 9.34 -18.36
C SER A 429 26.40 8.27 -18.90
N TYR A 430 26.28 7.05 -18.43
CA TYR A 430 27.06 5.90 -18.90
C TYR A 430 26.23 5.09 -19.89
N THR A 431 26.87 4.66 -20.99
CA THR A 431 26.25 3.76 -21.95
C THR A 431 27.08 2.49 -22.03
N GLU A 432 26.47 1.37 -21.76
CA GLU A 432 27.13 0.10 -21.60
C GLU A 432 26.30 -1.06 -22.11
N THR A 433 26.94 -2.20 -22.34
CA THR A 433 26.24 -3.43 -22.70
C THR A 433 26.04 -4.27 -21.44
N ALA A 434 24.77 -4.56 -21.15
CA ALA A 434 24.38 -5.36 -19.99
C ALA A 434 23.50 -6.54 -20.40
N TYR A 435 23.50 -7.59 -19.59
CA TYR A 435 22.62 -8.75 -19.83
C TYR A 435 21.26 -8.53 -19.18
N ASP A 436 20.21 -8.47 -20.00
CA ASP A 436 18.83 -8.39 -19.51
C ASP A 436 18.30 -9.79 -19.23
N ASN A 437 18.06 -10.10 -17.95
CA ASN A 437 17.56 -11.39 -17.51
C ASN A 437 16.13 -11.70 -17.99
N ASN A 438 15.31 -10.68 -18.25
CA ASN A 438 13.95 -10.85 -18.74
C ASN A 438 13.94 -11.15 -20.23
N LEU A 439 14.73 -10.40 -21.01
CA LEU A 439 14.87 -10.59 -22.45
C LEU A 439 15.84 -11.70 -22.83
N LYS A 440 16.63 -12.22 -21.87
CA LYS A 440 17.68 -13.25 -22.05
C LYS A 440 18.66 -12.91 -23.16
N LYS A 441 19.05 -11.64 -23.26
CA LYS A 441 20.01 -11.15 -24.26
C LYS A 441 20.83 -9.97 -23.76
N GLN A 442 21.93 -9.71 -24.45
CA GLN A 442 22.69 -8.47 -24.27
C GLN A 442 21.87 -7.29 -24.82
N VAL A 443 21.79 -6.21 -24.06
CA VAL A 443 21.14 -4.96 -24.41
C VAL A 443 22.08 -3.79 -24.15
N THR A 444 22.02 -2.78 -25.00
CA THR A 444 22.70 -1.50 -24.71
C THR A 444 21.80 -0.68 -23.82
N VAL A 445 22.29 -0.30 -22.65
CA VAL A 445 21.58 0.51 -21.65
C VAL A 445 22.31 1.81 -21.42
N THR A 446 21.56 2.87 -21.21
CA THR A 446 22.08 4.16 -20.78
C THR A 446 21.64 4.42 -19.35
N GLU A 447 22.60 4.65 -18.47
CA GLU A 447 22.38 4.91 -17.06
C GLU A 447 22.74 6.36 -16.73
N PRO A 448 21.77 7.28 -16.68
CA PRO A 448 21.97 8.64 -16.26
C PRO A 448 21.93 8.78 -14.74
N VAL A 449 22.48 9.86 -14.20
CA VAL A 449 22.25 10.23 -12.80
C VAL A 449 20.77 10.39 -12.57
N GLN A 450 20.20 9.74 -11.57
CA GLN A 450 18.82 9.88 -11.13
C GLN A 450 18.70 10.88 -9.99
N VAL A 451 17.49 11.36 -9.76
CA VAL A 451 17.13 12.31 -8.70
C VAL A 451 15.83 11.91 -8.04
N GLY A 452 15.73 12.21 -6.77
CA GLY A 452 14.47 12.15 -6.01
C GLY A 452 14.35 13.40 -5.14
N SER A 453 13.14 13.99 -5.05
CA SER A 453 12.89 15.10 -4.15
C SER A 453 11.50 15.00 -3.53
N VAL A 454 11.35 15.49 -2.30
CA VAL A 454 10.05 15.59 -1.60
C VAL A 454 9.96 16.94 -0.91
N VAL A 455 8.85 17.63 -1.11
CA VAL A 455 8.49 18.88 -0.42
C VAL A 455 7.33 18.60 0.55
N LEU A 456 7.55 18.86 1.83
CA LEU A 456 6.60 18.67 2.90
C LEU A 456 6.16 20.02 3.50
N ASP A 457 4.87 20.14 3.83
CA ASP A 457 4.37 21.15 4.76
C ASP A 457 4.72 20.71 6.19
N ASN A 458 5.51 21.52 6.89
CA ASN A 458 6.05 21.19 8.20
C ASN A 458 4.96 21.05 9.28
N THR A 459 3.83 21.72 9.12
CA THR A 459 2.78 21.82 10.15
C THR A 459 1.71 20.75 10.01
N THR A 460 1.55 20.18 8.82
CA THR A 460 0.49 19.20 8.52
C THR A 460 1.00 17.83 8.06
N GLY A 461 2.28 17.73 7.68
CA GLY A 461 2.84 16.51 7.09
C GLY A 461 2.36 16.24 5.65
N LYS A 462 1.66 17.17 4.99
CA LYS A 462 1.25 17.05 3.60
C LYS A 462 2.48 17.00 2.69
N VAL A 463 2.54 16.00 1.81
CA VAL A 463 3.44 16.06 0.67
C VAL A 463 2.86 17.03 -0.34
N LEU A 464 3.49 18.18 -0.50
CA LEU A 464 3.02 19.24 -1.40
C LEU A 464 3.41 18.98 -2.84
N ALA A 465 4.63 18.46 -3.05
CA ALA A 465 5.16 18.11 -4.36
C ALA A 465 6.34 17.13 -4.21
N PHE A 466 6.75 16.53 -5.32
CA PHE A 466 7.92 15.64 -5.35
C PHE A 466 8.50 15.52 -6.76
N VAL A 467 9.72 15.05 -6.85
CA VAL A 467 10.35 14.59 -8.08
C VAL A 467 10.63 13.10 -7.94
N GLY A 468 10.00 12.28 -8.79
CA GLY A 468 10.18 10.82 -8.75
C GLY A 468 11.40 10.34 -9.53
N GLY A 469 11.91 11.14 -10.45
CA GLY A 469 13.05 10.85 -11.31
C GLY A 469 13.18 11.91 -12.39
N ARG A 470 14.15 11.76 -13.28
CA ARG A 470 14.41 12.75 -14.37
C ARG A 470 13.31 12.77 -15.42
N ASN A 471 12.87 11.58 -15.82
CA ASN A 471 11.83 11.40 -16.85
C ASN A 471 11.08 10.10 -16.59
N TYR A 472 9.76 10.19 -16.48
CA TYR A 472 8.90 9.04 -16.22
C TYR A 472 8.86 8.02 -17.36
N ASP A 473 8.95 8.50 -18.61
CA ASP A 473 8.88 7.61 -19.79
C ASP A 473 10.12 6.73 -19.93
N ASP A 474 11.28 7.23 -19.45
CA ASP A 474 12.55 6.50 -19.46
C ASP A 474 12.71 5.59 -18.23
N ASN A 475 12.29 6.05 -17.04
CA ASN A 475 12.42 5.32 -15.79
C ASN A 475 11.20 5.59 -14.88
N GLN A 476 10.40 4.56 -14.62
CA GLN A 476 9.17 4.65 -13.81
C GLN A 476 9.41 4.44 -12.31
N VAL A 477 10.64 4.16 -11.88
CA VAL A 477 11.00 4.05 -10.47
C VAL A 477 10.83 5.40 -9.80
N ASN A 478 10.08 5.43 -8.72
CA ASN A 478 9.87 6.67 -7.96
C ASN A 478 10.93 6.80 -6.85
N HIS A 479 12.02 7.50 -7.16
CA HIS A 479 13.15 7.68 -6.25
C HIS A 479 12.81 8.47 -4.98
N ALA A 480 11.70 9.20 -4.99
CA ALA A 480 11.25 9.94 -3.81
C ALA A 480 10.65 9.04 -2.72
N PHE A 481 10.01 7.90 -3.11
CA PHE A 481 9.21 7.07 -2.20
C PHE A 481 9.57 5.59 -2.20
N ASP A 482 10.05 5.06 -3.33
CA ASP A 482 10.13 3.61 -3.54
C ASP A 482 11.56 3.08 -3.50
N THR A 483 12.57 3.97 -3.53
CA THR A 483 13.97 3.59 -3.35
C THR A 483 14.43 3.90 -1.93
N LEU A 484 15.26 3.01 -1.39
CA LEU A 484 15.91 3.18 -0.10
C LEU A 484 17.42 3.32 -0.35
N ARG A 485 18.00 4.43 0.13
CA ARG A 485 19.40 4.78 -0.06
C ARG A 485 20.05 5.15 1.26
N SER A 486 21.35 4.95 1.36
CA SER A 486 22.10 5.39 2.54
C SER A 486 22.08 6.92 2.64
N PRO A 487 21.60 7.49 3.77
CA PRO A 487 21.45 8.94 3.91
C PRO A 487 22.78 9.67 4.09
N GLY A 488 23.87 8.95 4.37
CA GLY A 488 25.13 9.58 4.69
C GLY A 488 25.00 10.54 5.88
N SER A 489 25.65 11.67 5.80
CA SER A 489 25.74 12.65 6.89
C SER A 489 24.43 13.37 7.24
N THR A 490 23.30 13.16 6.52
CA THR A 490 21.98 13.65 6.98
C THR A 490 21.52 12.91 8.23
N MET A 491 22.04 11.71 8.50
CA MET A 491 21.78 10.96 9.72
C MET A 491 22.30 11.66 10.99
N LYS A 492 23.39 12.43 10.90
CA LYS A 492 24.07 13.05 12.05
C LYS A 492 23.15 13.85 12.97
N PRO A 493 22.40 14.85 12.49
CA PRO A 493 21.49 15.61 13.35
C PRO A 493 20.36 14.73 13.92
N LEU A 494 19.86 13.73 13.18
CA LEU A 494 18.71 12.93 13.55
C LEU A 494 19.03 11.89 14.63
N LEU A 495 20.14 11.19 14.47
CA LEU A 495 20.54 10.08 15.34
C LEU A 495 21.52 10.50 16.46
N VAL A 496 22.36 11.52 16.24
CA VAL A 496 23.46 11.83 17.14
C VAL A 496 23.24 13.15 17.87
N TYR A 497 23.22 14.27 17.14
CA TYR A 497 23.19 15.60 17.76
C TYR A 497 21.85 15.93 18.44
N GLY A 498 20.72 15.63 17.81
CA GLY A 498 19.40 15.87 18.40
C GLY A 498 19.20 15.15 19.75
N PRO A 499 19.40 13.81 19.80
CA PRO A 499 19.38 13.07 21.08
C PRO A 499 20.39 13.57 22.10
N ALA A 500 21.59 14.00 21.69
CA ALA A 500 22.60 14.53 22.60
C ALA A 500 22.19 15.88 23.22
N VAL A 501 21.60 16.79 22.45
CA VAL A 501 21.04 18.05 22.94
C VAL A 501 19.83 17.82 23.84
N GLU A 502 18.92 16.92 23.46
CA GLU A 502 17.70 16.60 24.24
C GLU A 502 18.06 16.10 25.65
N ASN A 503 19.10 15.27 25.74
CA ASN A 503 19.56 14.71 27.02
C ASN A 503 20.65 15.55 27.69
N LYS A 504 20.87 16.78 27.26
CA LYS A 504 21.82 17.75 27.86
C LYS A 504 23.28 17.26 27.85
N VAL A 505 23.62 16.31 26.96
CA VAL A 505 24.99 15.79 26.81
C VAL A 505 25.88 16.83 26.15
N ILE A 506 25.33 17.59 25.21
CA ILE A 506 26.04 18.69 24.54
C ILE A 506 25.21 19.99 24.54
N ASN A 507 25.94 21.10 24.48
CA ASN A 507 25.48 22.41 24.10
C ASN A 507 26.15 22.83 22.75
N THR A 508 25.88 24.03 22.23
CA THR A 508 26.43 24.48 20.94
C THR A 508 27.94 24.60 20.92
N GLN A 509 28.58 24.77 22.08
CA GLN A 509 30.05 24.95 22.20
C GLN A 509 30.78 23.80 22.88
N THR A 510 30.05 22.71 23.20
CA THR A 510 30.71 21.48 23.70
C THR A 510 31.79 21.05 22.72
N GLN A 511 33.03 20.90 23.25
CA GLN A 511 34.21 20.48 22.46
C GLN A 511 34.15 18.96 22.26
N ILE A 512 34.47 18.50 21.05
CA ILE A 512 34.46 17.09 20.66
C ILE A 512 35.80 16.83 19.93
N ALA A 513 36.41 15.68 20.22
CA ALA A 513 37.70 15.30 19.65
C ALA A 513 37.61 15.00 18.15
N ASP A 514 38.43 15.65 17.38
CA ASP A 514 38.69 15.37 15.97
C ASP A 514 40.17 14.93 15.81
N PHE A 515 40.46 13.78 16.36
CA PHE A 515 41.76 13.12 16.32
C PHE A 515 41.66 11.75 15.68
N PRO A 516 42.63 11.24 14.95
CA PRO A 516 42.68 9.89 14.49
C PRO A 516 42.45 8.91 15.67
N GLN A 517 41.49 8.03 15.57
CA GLN A 517 41.14 7.10 16.63
C GLN A 517 40.69 5.76 16.07
N ASN A 518 41.03 4.68 16.79
CA ASN A 518 40.60 3.31 16.49
C ASN A 518 39.54 2.87 17.49
N PHE A 519 38.31 2.65 17.00
CA PHE A 519 37.19 2.17 17.80
C PHE A 519 37.01 0.65 17.57
N ASN A 520 37.84 -0.15 18.24
CA ASN A 520 37.77 -1.62 18.11
C ASN A 520 37.83 -2.12 16.64
N GLY A 521 38.78 -1.55 15.87
CA GLY A 521 38.96 -1.89 14.47
C GLY A 521 38.29 -0.92 13.48
N TYR A 522 37.27 -0.17 13.91
CA TYR A 522 36.68 0.89 13.08
C TYR A 522 37.50 2.17 13.20
N LYS A 523 38.05 2.66 12.08
CA LYS A 523 38.88 3.84 11.99
C LYS A 523 38.26 4.86 11.03
N PRO A 524 37.31 5.71 11.47
CA PRO A 524 36.70 6.73 10.65
C PRO A 524 37.74 7.83 10.31
N SER A 525 37.49 8.52 9.19
CA SER A 525 38.20 9.73 8.80
C SER A 525 37.20 10.79 8.36
N ASP A 526 37.60 12.05 8.35
CA ASP A 526 36.82 13.11 7.76
C ASP A 526 36.87 13.06 6.22
N PHE A 527 36.03 13.89 5.58
CA PHE A 527 36.02 13.96 4.13
C PHE A 527 37.42 14.28 3.58
N GLY A 528 37.82 13.58 2.52
CA GLY A 528 39.17 13.67 1.95
C GLY A 528 40.23 12.86 2.73
N GLN A 529 39.77 11.95 3.58
CA GLN A 529 40.67 11.11 4.41
C GLN A 529 41.60 11.97 5.30
N THR A 530 40.99 12.87 6.07
CA THR A 530 41.74 13.80 6.94
C THR A 530 41.22 13.75 8.37
N SER A 531 41.99 14.36 9.30
CA SER A 531 41.57 14.77 10.64
C SER A 531 42.17 16.14 10.91
N LEU A 532 41.48 16.98 11.66
CA LEU A 532 41.98 18.30 12.03
C LEU A 532 43.01 18.21 13.17
N ASN A 533 43.08 17.09 13.83
CA ASN A 533 43.99 16.81 14.96
C ASN A 533 43.84 17.85 16.07
N LYS A 534 42.60 18.22 16.41
CA LYS A 534 42.22 19.20 17.45
C LYS A 534 40.84 18.92 18.01
N PHE A 535 40.47 19.62 19.07
CA PHE A 535 39.09 19.69 19.56
C PHE A 535 38.27 20.70 18.73
N VAL A 536 37.00 20.41 18.46
CA VAL A 536 36.08 21.29 17.73
C VAL A 536 34.74 21.39 18.43
N SER A 537 34.11 22.57 18.35
CA SER A 537 32.76 22.73 18.95
C SER A 537 31.74 21.89 18.22
N ALA A 538 30.67 21.52 18.91
CA ALA A 538 29.51 20.81 18.33
C ALA A 538 28.95 21.58 17.12
N THR A 539 28.92 22.93 17.18
CA THR A 539 28.55 23.79 16.07
C THR A 539 29.44 23.58 14.86
N THR A 540 30.77 23.70 15.04
CA THR A 540 31.74 23.53 13.95
C THR A 540 31.70 22.11 13.39
N ALA A 541 31.62 21.11 14.26
CA ALA A 541 31.59 19.71 13.86
C ALA A 541 30.39 19.38 12.96
N LEU A 542 29.19 19.87 13.30
CA LEU A 542 27.99 19.64 12.51
C LEU A 542 27.95 20.51 11.25
N ALA A 543 28.40 21.79 11.33
CA ALA A 543 28.42 22.70 10.20
C ALA A 543 29.31 22.20 9.07
N HIS A 544 30.50 21.70 9.40
CA HIS A 544 31.45 21.14 8.42
C HIS A 544 31.31 19.64 8.22
N SER A 545 30.35 19.04 8.90
CA SER A 545 30.01 17.59 8.74
C SER A 545 31.19 16.66 9.08
N TYR A 546 32.03 17.00 10.08
CA TYR A 546 33.14 16.14 10.49
C TYR A 546 32.66 14.79 11.00
N ASN A 547 33.36 13.73 10.63
CA ASN A 547 32.98 12.35 10.94
C ASN A 547 33.54 11.92 12.30
N LEU A 548 34.80 12.19 12.56
CA LEU A 548 35.46 11.81 13.81
C LEU A 548 34.75 12.35 15.05
N PRO A 549 34.38 13.67 15.12
CA PRO A 549 33.62 14.20 16.25
C PRO A 549 32.24 13.54 16.37
N THR A 550 31.59 13.28 15.25
CA THR A 550 30.26 12.64 15.28
C THR A 550 30.33 11.21 15.82
N VAL A 551 31.32 10.43 15.40
CA VAL A 551 31.54 9.07 15.89
C VAL A 551 31.91 9.08 17.38
N ASN A 552 32.74 10.00 17.81
CA ASN A 552 33.08 10.19 19.23
C ASN A 552 31.84 10.48 20.08
N LEU A 553 30.99 11.38 19.61
CA LEU A 553 29.74 11.71 20.29
C LEU A 553 28.79 10.52 20.34
N TYR A 554 28.63 9.80 19.23
CA TYR A 554 27.76 8.63 19.20
C TYR A 554 28.26 7.51 20.11
N ASN A 555 29.56 7.24 20.07
CA ASN A 555 30.22 6.28 20.97
C ASN A 555 30.03 6.66 22.46
N TYR A 556 30.13 7.94 22.79
CA TYR A 556 29.87 8.48 24.10
C TYR A 556 28.42 8.26 24.54
N LEU A 557 27.44 8.54 23.65
CA LEU A 557 26.02 8.32 23.92
C LEU A 557 25.73 6.85 24.22
N LEU A 558 26.29 5.92 23.46
CA LEU A 558 26.05 4.49 23.63
C LEU A 558 26.69 3.91 24.89
N ASN A 559 27.89 4.37 25.27
CA ASN A 559 28.71 3.69 26.28
C ASN A 559 28.83 4.46 27.60
N GLN A 560 28.60 5.78 27.61
CA GLN A 560 28.82 6.63 28.79
C GLN A 560 27.52 7.30 29.27
N THR A 561 26.39 7.05 28.60
CA THR A 561 25.08 7.59 28.99
C THR A 561 24.00 6.52 28.94
N SER A 562 22.81 6.84 29.47
CA SER A 562 21.61 6.01 29.33
C SER A 562 20.76 6.34 28.10
N VAL A 563 21.25 7.23 27.23
CA VAL A 563 20.53 7.69 26.05
C VAL A 563 20.40 6.55 25.04
N LYS A 564 19.21 6.43 24.44
CA LYS A 564 18.93 5.50 23.35
C LYS A 564 18.63 6.27 22.06
N PRO A 565 19.66 6.64 21.29
CA PRO A 565 19.49 7.50 20.12
C PRO A 565 18.53 6.95 19.09
N ALA A 566 18.51 5.64 18.88
CA ALA A 566 17.63 4.96 17.91
C ALA A 566 16.13 5.10 18.24
N ASP A 567 15.75 5.31 19.52
CA ASP A 567 14.36 5.53 19.91
C ASP A 567 13.82 6.86 19.37
N TYR A 568 14.67 7.90 19.29
CA TYR A 568 14.32 9.18 18.66
C TYR A 568 14.11 9.01 17.16
N LEU A 569 15.02 8.31 16.49
CA LEU A 569 14.90 8.03 15.07
C LEU A 569 13.66 7.23 14.73
N LYS A 570 13.32 6.22 15.56
CA LYS A 570 12.08 5.43 15.43
C LYS A 570 10.82 6.29 15.56
N LYS A 571 10.80 7.26 16.48
CA LYS A 571 9.70 8.23 16.61
C LYS A 571 9.54 9.13 15.38
N MET A 572 10.60 9.29 14.59
CA MET A 572 10.60 10.01 13.31
C MET A 572 10.33 9.09 12.10
N GLY A 573 9.86 7.87 12.33
CA GLY A 573 9.47 6.93 11.25
C GLY A 573 10.62 6.15 10.62
N ILE A 574 11.84 6.19 11.17
CA ILE A 574 13.02 5.46 10.69
C ILE A 574 13.43 4.42 11.74
N THR A 575 13.39 3.15 11.37
CA THR A 575 13.72 2.05 12.29
C THR A 575 15.02 1.38 11.87
N LEU A 576 15.96 1.29 12.80
CA LEU A 576 17.22 0.58 12.66
C LEU A 576 17.13 -0.82 13.24
N THR A 577 17.91 -1.74 12.71
CA THR A 577 18.10 -3.07 13.28
C THR A 577 18.99 -3.00 14.55
N THR A 578 18.89 -3.99 15.43
CA THR A 578 19.73 -4.07 16.63
C THR A 578 21.22 -4.07 16.27
N LYS A 579 21.59 -4.70 15.15
CA LYS A 579 22.97 -4.73 14.67
C LYS A 579 23.45 -3.33 14.27
N GLU A 580 22.66 -2.61 13.47
CA GLU A 580 23.00 -1.26 13.04
C GLU A 580 23.20 -0.30 14.22
N ILE A 581 22.35 -0.38 15.24
CA ILE A 581 22.44 0.48 16.42
C ILE A 581 23.80 0.33 17.14
N SER A 582 24.38 -0.87 17.14
CA SER A 582 25.68 -1.15 17.78
C SER A 582 26.89 -0.78 16.90
N GLU A 583 26.70 -0.55 15.61
CA GLU A 583 27.77 -0.19 14.68
C GLU A 583 27.98 1.32 14.63
N LEU A 584 29.18 1.79 14.95
CA LEU A 584 29.47 3.24 14.97
C LEU A 584 29.30 3.92 13.60
N GLY A 585 29.42 3.17 12.52
CA GLY A 585 29.21 3.67 11.14
C GLY A 585 27.82 4.20 10.87
N ILE A 586 26.81 3.77 11.66
CA ILE A 586 25.43 4.28 11.54
C ILE A 586 25.32 5.76 11.85
N ALA A 587 26.19 6.29 12.72
CA ALA A 587 26.27 7.72 13.02
C ALA A 587 26.57 8.57 11.79
N LEU A 588 27.19 7.97 10.79
CA LEU A 588 27.54 8.57 9.50
C LEU A 588 26.55 8.19 8.38
N GLY A 589 25.47 7.47 8.73
CA GLY A 589 24.43 7.04 7.81
C GLY A 589 24.69 5.71 7.10
N GLY A 590 25.65 4.91 7.57
CA GLY A 590 25.95 3.57 7.01
C GLY A 590 24.86 2.56 7.37
N THR A 591 23.70 2.62 6.70
CA THR A 591 22.59 1.69 6.93
C THR A 591 22.64 0.52 5.97
N SER A 592 22.13 -0.64 6.39
CA SER A 592 22.01 -1.83 5.54
C SER A 592 20.81 -1.76 4.58
N GLN A 593 19.74 -1.06 4.97
CA GLN A 593 18.51 -0.93 4.19
C GLN A 593 18.36 0.43 3.52
N GLY A 594 18.96 1.48 4.05
CA GLY A 594 18.75 2.85 3.60
C GLY A 594 17.42 3.45 4.08
N ILE A 595 17.19 4.69 3.66
CA ILE A 595 15.92 5.42 3.88
C ILE A 595 15.45 6.03 2.56
N SER A 596 14.14 6.31 2.45
CA SER A 596 13.60 7.05 1.32
C SER A 596 13.78 8.56 1.49
N VAL A 597 13.70 9.30 0.38
CA VAL A 597 13.74 10.78 0.41
C VAL A 597 12.58 11.34 1.24
N GLN A 598 11.41 10.71 1.16
CA GLN A 598 10.26 11.07 2.02
C GLN A 598 10.58 10.91 3.50
N GLN A 599 11.22 9.80 3.91
CA GLN A 599 11.57 9.58 5.32
C GLN A 599 12.56 10.61 5.83
N ASP A 600 13.59 10.93 5.05
CA ASP A 600 14.59 11.94 5.46
C ASP A 600 13.95 13.34 5.57
N ALA A 601 13.15 13.76 4.58
CA ALA A 601 12.39 15.00 4.64
C ALA A 601 11.48 15.08 5.88
N SER A 602 10.77 13.99 6.18
CA SER A 602 9.83 13.92 7.30
C SER A 602 10.54 13.98 8.65
N ALA A 603 11.69 13.30 8.78
CA ALA A 603 12.49 13.36 10.00
C ALA A 603 13.03 14.76 10.26
N PHE A 604 13.53 15.46 9.23
CA PHE A 604 13.99 16.85 9.35
C PHE A 604 12.86 17.85 9.64
N ALA A 605 11.65 17.64 9.10
CA ALA A 605 10.49 18.46 9.38
C ALA A 605 10.15 18.51 10.89
N THR A 606 10.58 17.52 11.67
CA THR A 606 10.45 17.52 13.13
C THR A 606 11.12 18.76 13.76
N TYR A 607 12.25 19.20 13.24
CA TYR A 607 12.95 20.40 13.71
C TYR A 607 12.24 21.71 13.28
N ALA A 608 11.45 21.66 12.22
CA ALA A 608 10.65 22.80 11.80
C ALA A 608 9.30 22.90 12.54
N ASN A 609 8.89 21.83 13.20
CA ASN A 609 7.59 21.71 13.87
C ASN A 609 7.71 21.52 15.40
N ASN A 610 8.53 22.33 16.04
CA ASN A 610 8.73 22.35 17.50
C ASN A 610 9.02 20.98 18.12
N GLY A 611 9.75 20.13 17.42
CA GLY A 611 10.11 18.79 17.89
C GLY A 611 9.01 17.72 17.75
N THR A 612 7.92 18.05 17.06
CA THR A 612 6.82 17.13 16.79
C THR A 612 6.93 16.58 15.38
N HIS A 613 7.09 15.27 15.27
CA HIS A 613 6.98 14.54 14.01
C HIS A 613 5.52 14.34 13.62
N ILE A 614 5.21 14.54 12.34
CA ILE A 614 3.90 14.26 11.75
C ILE A 614 4.11 13.27 10.61
N ASP A 615 3.36 12.16 10.63
CA ASP A 615 3.43 11.16 9.57
C ASP A 615 3.08 11.77 8.21
N PRO A 616 3.96 11.70 7.20
CA PRO A 616 3.73 12.31 5.90
C PRO A 616 2.67 11.55 5.10
N TYR A 617 1.85 12.27 4.35
CA TYR A 617 0.79 11.68 3.56
C TYR A 617 0.58 12.38 2.21
N VAL A 618 0.01 11.62 1.24
CA VAL A 618 -0.25 12.09 -0.13
C VAL A 618 -1.72 12.02 -0.53
N ILE A 619 -2.58 11.30 0.24
CA ILE A 619 -4.03 11.24 0.01
C ILE A 619 -4.73 11.86 1.22
N SER A 620 -5.47 12.93 0.98
CA SER A 620 -6.25 13.62 2.00
C SER A 620 -7.60 12.95 2.22
N LYS A 621 -8.26 12.49 1.13
CA LYS A 621 -9.63 11.97 1.18
C LYS A 621 -9.91 11.02 0.04
N ILE A 622 -10.74 10.01 0.30
CA ILE A 622 -11.37 9.16 -0.73
C ILE A 622 -12.87 9.22 -0.48
N THR A 623 -13.63 9.61 -1.52
CA THR A 623 -15.09 9.76 -1.46
C THR A 623 -15.73 8.83 -2.47
N ALA A 624 -16.75 8.08 -2.06
CA ALA A 624 -17.56 7.26 -2.96
C ALA A 624 -18.50 8.15 -3.80
N PRO A 625 -19.01 7.66 -4.94
CA PRO A 625 -19.90 8.43 -5.80
C PRO A 625 -21.18 8.94 -5.12
N ASP A 626 -21.61 8.28 -4.03
CA ASP A 626 -22.76 8.69 -3.21
C ASP A 626 -22.47 9.81 -2.20
N GLY A 627 -21.23 10.31 -2.20
CA GLY A 627 -20.78 11.30 -1.24
C GLY A 627 -20.29 10.71 0.08
N GLN A 628 -20.41 9.38 0.28
CA GLN A 628 -19.87 8.75 1.49
C GLN A 628 -18.34 8.89 1.53
N VAL A 629 -17.83 9.36 2.67
CA VAL A 629 -16.39 9.44 2.90
C VAL A 629 -15.89 8.04 3.23
N VAL A 630 -15.12 7.45 2.30
CA VAL A 630 -14.49 6.14 2.44
C VAL A 630 -13.22 6.24 3.28
N TYR A 631 -12.46 7.31 3.09
CA TYR A 631 -11.26 7.60 3.85
C TYR A 631 -11.08 9.11 4.02
N GLN A 632 -10.73 9.52 5.21
CA GLN A 632 -10.27 10.85 5.55
C GLN A 632 -8.98 10.71 6.33
N HIS A 633 -7.90 11.36 5.87
CA HIS A 633 -6.63 11.33 6.59
C HIS A 633 -6.80 11.89 8.01
N GLN A 634 -6.21 11.22 8.97
CA GLN A 634 -6.09 11.66 10.35
C GLN A 634 -4.61 11.87 10.65
N GLU A 635 -4.23 13.09 11.04
CA GLU A 635 -2.85 13.40 11.36
C GLU A 635 -2.38 12.59 12.57
N THR A 636 -1.24 11.92 12.43
CA THR A 636 -0.55 11.24 13.52
C THR A 636 0.63 12.11 13.96
N LYS A 637 0.58 12.58 15.21
CA LYS A 637 1.61 13.46 15.81
C LYS A 637 2.38 12.70 16.88
N THR A 638 3.71 12.74 16.81
CA THR A 638 4.61 12.11 17.78
C THR A 638 5.58 13.14 18.33
N SER A 639 5.57 13.35 19.64
CA SER A 639 6.57 14.21 20.31
C SER A 639 7.93 13.49 20.31
N VAL A 640 8.94 14.09 19.69
CA VAL A 640 10.29 13.57 19.56
C VAL A 640 11.24 14.35 20.44
N PHE A 641 11.27 15.68 20.29
CA PHE A 641 12.16 16.61 20.98
C PHE A 641 11.37 17.73 21.68
N THR A 642 11.99 18.30 22.70
CA THR A 642 11.46 19.51 23.34
C THR A 642 11.65 20.74 22.43
N PRO A 643 10.84 21.81 22.60
CA PRO A 643 11.05 23.06 21.87
C PRO A 643 12.47 23.64 22.07
N SER A 644 13.06 23.44 23.26
CA SER A 644 14.44 23.88 23.55
C SER A 644 15.47 23.19 22.68
N THR A 645 15.39 21.86 22.58
CA THR A 645 16.24 21.09 21.69
C THR A 645 16.04 21.50 20.25
N THR A 646 14.79 21.66 19.82
CA THR A 646 14.45 22.06 18.45
C THR A 646 15.09 23.42 18.09
N TYR A 647 15.01 24.40 18.98
CA TYR A 647 15.63 25.71 18.79
C TYR A 647 17.16 25.60 18.68
N ILE A 648 17.79 24.84 19.57
CA ILE A 648 19.25 24.61 19.54
C ILE A 648 19.66 23.90 18.26
N MET A 649 18.92 22.87 17.83
CA MET A 649 19.19 22.14 16.61
C MET A 649 19.00 22.99 15.35
N GLN A 650 17.99 23.85 15.30
CA GLN A 650 17.85 24.83 14.21
C GLN A 650 19.05 25.77 14.17
N HIS A 651 19.56 26.22 15.32
CA HIS A 651 20.75 27.07 15.39
C HIS A 651 21.98 26.35 14.83
N LEU A 652 22.21 25.07 15.22
CA LEU A 652 23.31 24.27 14.71
C LEU A 652 23.18 24.01 13.20
N LEU A 653 21.98 23.75 12.70
CA LEU A 653 21.72 23.48 11.28
C LEU A 653 21.75 24.77 10.42
N LYS A 654 21.45 25.95 10.99
CA LYS A 654 21.65 27.24 10.32
C LYS A 654 23.13 27.48 10.03
N GLU A 655 24.04 27.10 10.91
CA GLU A 655 25.48 27.25 10.67
C GLU A 655 25.98 26.39 9.51
N VAL A 656 25.31 25.25 9.19
CA VAL A 656 25.62 24.48 7.96
C VAL A 656 25.41 25.33 6.69
N VAL A 657 24.36 26.18 6.69
CA VAL A 657 24.00 27.07 5.57
C VAL A 657 24.80 28.35 5.59
N LYS A 658 25.14 28.88 6.77
CA LYS A 658 25.83 30.17 6.92
C LYS A 658 27.30 30.04 6.64
N SER A 659 27.98 29.05 7.20
CA SER A 659 29.45 28.92 7.20
C SER A 659 29.94 27.52 6.85
N GLY A 660 29.04 26.52 6.78
CA GLY A 660 29.37 25.12 6.62
C GLY A 660 29.26 24.60 5.18
N THR A 661 28.96 23.31 5.06
CA THR A 661 28.98 22.58 3.78
C THR A 661 27.91 23.04 2.78
N ALA A 662 26.89 23.79 3.21
CA ALA A 662 25.85 24.35 2.37
C ALA A 662 25.95 25.89 2.23
N SER A 663 27.09 26.52 2.57
CA SER A 663 27.24 27.98 2.55
C SER A 663 27.00 28.60 1.18
N SER A 664 27.18 27.83 0.09
CA SER A 664 26.87 28.31 -1.26
C SER A 664 25.39 28.67 -1.49
N LEU A 665 24.47 28.25 -0.60
CA LEU A 665 23.08 28.65 -0.71
C LEU A 665 22.84 30.15 -0.52
N SER A 666 23.74 30.85 0.20
CA SER A 666 23.65 32.29 0.45
C SER A 666 23.62 33.14 -0.83
N TRP A 667 24.25 32.66 -1.92
CA TRP A 667 24.24 33.34 -3.23
C TRP A 667 23.45 32.61 -4.33
N ARG A 668 22.94 31.41 -4.02
CA ARG A 668 22.10 30.64 -4.96
C ARG A 668 20.63 30.92 -4.78
N LEU A 669 20.20 31.28 -3.56
CA LEU A 669 18.79 31.53 -3.24
C LEU A 669 18.41 32.99 -3.55
N ASN A 670 17.22 33.17 -4.09
CA ASN A 670 16.63 34.47 -4.42
C ASN A 670 15.91 35.09 -3.20
N PHE A 671 16.09 34.53 -2.02
CA PHE A 671 15.50 34.97 -0.76
C PHE A 671 16.50 34.87 0.39
N ASN A 672 16.19 35.56 1.49
CA ASN A 672 17.04 35.61 2.67
C ASN A 672 17.19 34.21 3.31
N THR A 673 18.44 33.85 3.66
CA THR A 673 18.78 32.55 4.25
C THR A 673 18.75 32.52 5.78
N ASP A 674 18.43 33.64 6.48
CA ASP A 674 18.46 33.72 7.95
C ASP A 674 17.56 32.66 8.62
N ASN A 675 16.46 32.28 7.95
CA ASN A 675 15.55 31.24 8.38
C ASN A 675 15.58 30.00 7.49
N VAL A 676 16.76 29.70 6.90
CA VAL A 676 17.03 28.46 6.19
C VAL A 676 18.03 27.64 7.00
N TRP A 677 17.73 26.38 7.22
CA TRP A 677 18.64 25.43 7.86
C TRP A 677 18.60 24.10 7.14
N GLY A 678 19.69 23.33 7.24
CA GLY A 678 19.74 22.09 6.49
C GLY A 678 20.98 21.27 6.75
N LYS A 679 21.10 20.15 6.04
CA LYS A 679 22.26 19.27 6.13
C LYS A 679 22.56 18.59 4.80
N THR A 680 23.84 18.58 4.42
CA THR A 680 24.35 17.80 3.30
C THR A 680 24.59 16.34 3.72
N GLY A 681 24.39 15.41 2.79
CA GLY A 681 24.71 13.99 2.94
C GLY A 681 25.56 13.54 1.76
N THR A 682 26.59 12.76 2.06
CA THR A 682 27.45 12.12 1.07
C THR A 682 27.82 10.74 1.60
N THR A 683 27.64 9.71 0.78
CA THR A 683 28.08 8.36 1.12
C THR A 683 29.49 8.10 0.58
N ASN A 684 30.10 7.00 1.05
CA ASN A 684 31.38 6.57 0.53
C ASN A 684 31.35 6.46 -0.99
N ASP A 685 32.45 6.80 -1.63
CA ASP A 685 32.62 6.80 -3.08
C ASP A 685 31.63 7.69 -3.86
N ASN A 686 30.98 8.66 -3.19
CA ASN A 686 29.95 9.55 -3.77
C ASN A 686 28.82 8.80 -4.50
N LYS A 687 28.37 7.64 -3.96
CA LYS A 687 27.26 6.87 -4.56
C LYS A 687 25.93 7.56 -4.39
N ASP A 688 25.71 8.17 -3.23
CA ASP A 688 24.49 8.89 -2.88
C ASP A 688 24.86 10.28 -2.36
N ILE A 689 24.25 11.30 -2.94
CA ILE A 689 24.40 12.69 -2.54
C ILE A 689 23.04 13.22 -2.12
N TRP A 690 23.01 13.82 -0.93
CA TRP A 690 21.79 14.33 -0.30
C TRP A 690 21.93 15.80 0.09
N PHE A 691 20.81 16.49 0.09
CA PHE A 691 20.62 17.71 0.84
C PHE A 691 19.19 17.80 1.35
N VAL A 692 19.04 18.04 2.64
CA VAL A 692 17.75 18.35 3.24
C VAL A 692 17.80 19.77 3.74
N GLY A 693 16.96 20.62 3.18
CA GLY A 693 16.83 22.02 3.58
C GLY A 693 15.42 22.31 4.07
N SER A 694 15.33 23.08 5.14
CA SER A 694 14.06 23.48 5.75
C SER A 694 13.99 25.01 5.86
N THR A 695 12.77 25.51 5.74
CA THR A 695 12.33 26.84 6.16
C THR A 695 11.28 26.69 7.26
N PRO A 696 10.75 27.73 7.88
CA PRO A 696 9.66 27.57 8.83
C PRO A 696 8.40 26.92 8.24
N GLY A 697 8.15 27.10 6.93
CA GLY A 697 6.96 26.58 6.27
C GLY A 697 7.10 25.18 5.68
N ILE A 698 8.22 24.89 5.05
CA ILE A 698 8.46 23.64 4.31
C ILE A 698 9.79 23.00 4.62
N THR A 699 9.85 21.69 4.41
CA THR A 699 11.09 20.92 4.33
C THR A 699 11.19 20.24 2.97
N MET A 700 12.31 20.41 2.28
CA MET A 700 12.60 19.80 1.00
C MET A 700 13.88 18.98 1.08
N ALA A 701 13.78 17.66 0.84
CA ALA A 701 14.92 16.77 0.68
C ALA A 701 15.17 16.48 -0.80
N THR A 702 16.46 16.38 -1.18
CA THR A 702 16.91 15.94 -2.51
C THR A 702 17.94 14.85 -2.39
N TRP A 703 17.85 13.88 -3.28
CA TRP A 703 18.82 12.82 -3.49
C TRP A 703 19.28 12.78 -4.95
N MET A 704 20.55 12.45 -5.17
CA MET A 704 21.14 12.18 -6.48
C MET A 704 22.00 10.91 -6.39
N GLY A 705 21.95 10.08 -7.44
CA GLY A 705 22.76 8.86 -7.54
C GLY A 705 22.48 8.08 -8.82
N TYR A 706 23.18 6.97 -9.00
CA TYR A 706 22.91 6.01 -10.07
C TYR A 706 22.08 4.85 -9.53
N ASP A 707 21.26 4.26 -10.38
CA ASP A 707 20.45 3.09 -10.01
C ASP A 707 21.28 1.81 -9.92
N ASN A 708 22.31 1.67 -10.74
CA ASN A 708 23.20 0.51 -10.79
C ASN A 708 22.44 -0.81 -11.00
N PHE A 709 21.39 -0.80 -11.84
CA PHE A 709 20.50 -1.95 -12.03
C PHE A 709 21.19 -3.18 -12.63
N TYR A 710 22.26 -2.95 -13.40
CA TYR A 710 22.92 -4.01 -14.16
C TYR A 710 24.23 -4.49 -13.52
N GLY A 711 24.46 -4.14 -12.26
CA GLY A 711 25.62 -4.60 -11.48
C GLY A 711 26.89 -3.77 -11.62
N ASN A 712 26.92 -2.79 -12.54
CA ASN A 712 28.01 -1.82 -12.60
C ASN A 712 27.89 -0.82 -11.46
N GLN A 713 29.02 -0.35 -10.95
CA GLN A 713 29.08 0.50 -9.75
C GLN A 713 29.52 1.91 -10.17
N HIS A 714 28.58 2.69 -10.73
CA HIS A 714 28.83 4.08 -11.04
C HIS A 714 28.76 4.96 -9.80
N SER A 715 29.64 5.92 -9.71
CA SER A 715 29.73 6.92 -8.65
C SER A 715 29.70 8.32 -9.24
N LEU A 716 29.19 9.26 -8.44
CA LEU A 716 29.19 10.67 -8.79
C LEU A 716 30.57 11.27 -8.61
N ASN A 717 30.84 12.38 -9.28
CA ASN A 717 32.12 13.09 -9.15
C ASN A 717 32.21 13.89 -7.83
N THR A 718 33.37 14.46 -7.56
CA THR A 718 33.64 15.22 -6.33
C THR A 718 32.84 16.54 -6.23
N THR A 719 32.31 17.05 -7.33
CA THR A 719 31.48 18.26 -7.36
C THR A 719 30.00 18.00 -7.17
N ALA A 720 29.60 16.74 -7.05
CA ALA A 720 28.17 16.34 -7.00
C ALA A 720 27.41 16.95 -5.82
N SER A 721 28.04 17.17 -4.67
CA SER A 721 27.41 17.86 -3.55
C SER A 721 27.02 19.30 -3.91
N SER A 722 27.93 20.04 -4.60
CA SER A 722 27.62 21.37 -5.12
C SER A 722 26.55 21.36 -6.21
N THR A 723 26.54 20.33 -7.06
CA THR A 723 25.49 20.10 -8.07
C THR A 723 24.12 19.87 -7.42
N ASN A 724 24.06 19.07 -6.35
CA ASN A 724 22.82 18.83 -5.62
C ASN A 724 22.31 20.09 -4.92
N LEU A 725 23.20 20.89 -4.31
CA LEU A 725 22.83 22.19 -3.74
C LEU A 725 22.30 23.17 -4.81
N ASN A 726 22.89 23.17 -6.00
CA ASN A 726 22.38 23.95 -7.13
C ASN A 726 21.00 23.48 -7.56
N TYR A 727 20.81 22.18 -7.68
CA TYR A 727 19.53 21.58 -8.03
C TYR A 727 18.46 21.89 -6.98
N TRP A 728 18.77 21.71 -5.69
CA TRP A 728 17.88 22.06 -4.59
C TRP A 728 17.50 23.56 -4.61
N SER A 729 18.48 24.44 -4.78
CA SER A 729 18.24 25.89 -4.81
C SER A 729 17.41 26.34 -6.02
N THR A 730 17.56 25.69 -7.16
CA THR A 730 16.71 25.96 -8.35
C THR A 730 15.25 25.65 -8.05
N MET A 731 14.96 24.51 -7.41
CA MET A 731 13.60 24.15 -7.00
C MET A 731 13.07 25.08 -5.89
N ALA A 732 13.89 25.42 -4.90
CA ALA A 732 13.50 26.34 -3.83
C ALA A 732 13.14 27.74 -4.37
N ASN A 733 13.92 28.24 -5.33
CA ASN A 733 13.69 29.51 -6.00
C ASN A 733 12.41 29.48 -6.84
N ALA A 734 12.11 28.36 -7.51
CA ALA A 734 10.88 28.17 -8.26
C ALA A 734 9.63 28.20 -7.32
N ILE A 735 9.72 27.51 -6.17
CA ILE A 735 8.66 27.55 -5.14
C ILE A 735 8.48 28.99 -4.62
N TYR A 736 9.60 29.68 -4.30
CA TYR A 736 9.56 31.05 -3.80
C TYR A 736 8.95 32.03 -4.79
N ALA A 737 9.29 31.91 -6.07
CA ALA A 737 8.76 32.78 -7.13
C ALA A 737 7.23 32.63 -7.29
N ASN A 738 6.69 31.46 -7.08
CA ASN A 738 5.27 31.18 -7.31
C ASN A 738 4.41 31.26 -6.01
N GLN A 739 4.95 30.85 -4.87
CA GLN A 739 4.26 30.76 -3.59
C GLN A 739 5.19 31.17 -2.43
N PRO A 740 5.64 32.44 -2.35
CA PRO A 740 6.61 32.90 -1.33
C PRO A 740 6.10 32.67 0.11
N ASP A 741 4.81 32.85 0.34
CA ASP A 741 4.18 32.68 1.67
C ASP A 741 4.28 31.24 2.20
N LEU A 742 4.46 30.27 1.31
CA LEU A 742 4.58 28.88 1.70
C LEU A 742 5.86 28.63 2.53
N LEU A 743 6.94 29.37 2.24
CA LEU A 743 8.21 29.22 2.94
C LEU A 743 8.17 29.82 4.36
N LYS A 744 7.25 30.75 4.64
CA LYS A 744 7.08 31.43 5.93
C LYS A 744 8.39 32.05 6.45
N LEU A 745 9.19 32.65 5.57
CA LEU A 745 10.54 33.12 5.88
C LEU A 745 10.61 34.13 7.02
N ASP A 746 9.55 34.89 7.25
CA ASP A 746 9.47 35.88 8.33
C ASP A 746 9.18 35.27 9.72
N ASN A 747 8.79 33.96 9.75
CA ASN A 747 8.46 33.29 10.98
C ASN A 747 9.70 32.63 11.59
N SER A 748 10.44 33.35 12.41
CA SER A 748 11.49 32.76 13.22
C SER A 748 10.94 32.09 14.48
N MET A 749 11.50 30.95 14.87
CA MET A 749 11.16 30.35 16.15
C MET A 749 11.63 31.24 17.30
N SER A 750 10.72 31.70 18.15
CA SER A 750 11.08 32.43 19.36
C SER A 750 11.87 31.53 20.31
N LYS A 751 12.89 32.13 20.97
CA LYS A 751 13.72 31.40 21.94
C LYS A 751 12.88 30.87 23.10
N PRO A 752 12.75 29.56 23.29
CA PRO A 752 12.00 28.99 24.41
C PRO A 752 12.64 29.35 25.76
N SER A 753 11.83 29.43 26.80
CA SER A 753 12.32 29.71 28.17
C SER A 753 13.31 28.69 28.70
N GLY A 754 13.24 27.44 28.21
CA GLY A 754 14.19 26.40 28.54
C GLY A 754 15.53 26.50 27.81
N VAL A 755 15.75 27.49 26.94
CA VAL A 755 17.05 27.72 26.30
C VAL A 755 17.78 28.83 27.04
N LYS A 756 18.85 28.46 27.73
CA LYS A 756 19.76 29.40 28.41
C LYS A 756 20.94 29.77 27.50
N SER A 757 21.41 31.03 27.65
CA SER A 757 22.61 31.52 26.98
C SER A 757 23.67 31.77 28.02
N HIS A 758 24.83 31.15 27.86
CA HIS A 758 25.99 31.40 28.73
C HIS A 758 27.23 31.79 27.92
N SER A 759 28.06 32.61 28.50
CA SER A 759 29.36 32.92 27.94
C SER A 759 30.36 31.85 28.37
N VAL A 760 31.03 31.24 27.39
CA VAL A 760 32.00 30.18 27.61
C VAL A 760 33.27 30.45 26.80
N LEU A 761 34.39 29.81 27.17
CA LEU A 761 35.63 29.87 26.38
C LEU A 761 35.41 29.17 25.06
N GLU A 762 35.74 29.79 23.97
CA GLU A 762 35.70 29.25 22.61
C GLU A 762 36.49 27.93 22.49
N THR A 763 37.63 27.85 23.19
CA THR A 763 38.61 26.75 23.13
C THR A 763 38.16 25.52 23.89
N THR A 764 37.41 25.66 25.02
CA THR A 764 37.06 24.56 25.91
C THR A 764 35.55 24.33 26.05
N GLY A 765 34.72 25.32 25.67
CA GLY A 765 33.27 25.27 25.88
C GLY A 765 32.84 25.36 27.36
N THR A 766 33.77 25.72 28.26
CA THR A 766 33.55 25.85 29.72
C THR A 766 33.73 27.33 30.17
N LYS A 767 33.37 27.60 31.43
CA LYS A 767 33.78 28.91 32.04
C LYS A 767 35.30 29.03 32.07
N ALA A 768 35.81 30.26 32.10
CA ALA A 768 37.21 30.51 32.40
C ALA A 768 37.51 30.11 33.84
N GLY A 769 38.71 29.60 34.09
CA GLY A 769 39.07 29.13 35.43
C GLY A 769 40.46 28.46 35.48
N LYS A 770 40.84 27.92 36.63
CA LYS A 770 42.10 27.20 36.82
C LYS A 770 41.84 25.68 36.80
N VAL A 771 42.70 24.94 36.15
CA VAL A 771 42.69 23.46 36.11
C VAL A 771 44.08 22.93 36.47
N THR A 772 44.14 21.73 36.99
CA THR A 772 45.44 21.07 37.25
C THR A 772 45.64 19.96 36.23
N VAL A 773 46.78 20.01 35.52
CA VAL A 773 47.19 19.04 34.51
C VAL A 773 48.65 18.68 34.80
N ASP A 774 48.98 17.44 34.98
CA ASP A 774 50.32 16.92 35.24
C ASP A 774 51.00 17.71 36.45
N ASN A 775 50.25 17.89 37.53
CA ASN A 775 50.66 18.66 38.72
C ASN A 775 50.95 20.16 38.46
N LYS A 776 50.60 20.69 37.31
CA LYS A 776 50.74 22.10 36.97
C LYS A 776 49.36 22.77 36.95
N THR A 777 49.23 23.91 37.60
CA THR A 777 48.04 24.74 37.51
C THR A 777 48.08 25.58 36.26
N ILE A 778 47.12 25.35 35.35
CA ILE A 778 46.94 26.09 34.10
C ILE A 778 45.67 26.96 34.22
N THR A 779 45.78 28.24 33.84
CA THR A 779 44.64 29.15 33.78
C THR A 779 44.03 29.10 32.41
N LEU A 780 42.81 28.52 32.29
CA LEU A 780 42.00 28.54 31.07
C LEU A 780 41.41 29.95 30.92
N LYS A 781 41.77 30.65 29.85
CA LYS A 781 41.37 32.01 29.49
C LYS A 781 41.37 32.14 27.95
N GLY A 782 40.76 33.18 27.41
CA GLY A 782 40.75 33.44 25.94
C GLY A 782 39.46 34.08 25.49
N ASN A 783 39.17 33.91 24.20
CA ASN A 783 37.91 34.42 23.62
C ASN A 783 36.71 33.75 24.25
N MET A 784 35.69 34.62 24.57
CA MET A 784 34.43 34.16 25.11
C MET A 784 33.36 34.19 23.99
N VAL A 785 32.61 33.12 23.87
CA VAL A 785 31.52 32.97 22.90
C VAL A 785 30.23 32.61 23.60
N THR A 786 29.10 32.95 22.99
CA THR A 786 27.78 32.58 23.51
C THR A 786 27.45 31.15 23.14
N ALA A 787 27.18 30.35 24.15
CA ALA A 787 26.68 28.99 24.00
C ALA A 787 25.21 28.89 24.38
N LEU A 788 24.46 28.06 23.64
CA LEU A 788 23.05 27.73 23.92
C LEU A 788 22.97 26.37 24.62
N PHE A 789 22.24 26.36 25.76
CA PHE A 789 22.07 25.21 26.64
C PHE A 789 20.60 24.80 26.72
N ASN A 790 20.30 23.53 26.74
CA ASN A 790 18.99 22.98 26.97
C ASN A 790 18.69 22.92 28.49
N ASN A 791 18.22 24.05 29.05
CA ASN A 791 17.89 24.20 30.47
C ASN A 791 18.99 23.71 31.42
N ASP A 792 20.25 24.04 31.08
CA ASP A 792 21.45 23.68 31.85
C ASP A 792 22.36 24.88 31.99
N ASP A 793 23.34 24.78 32.85
CA ASP A 793 24.30 25.87 33.14
C ASP A 793 25.68 25.53 32.56
N ALA A 794 26.46 26.57 32.27
CA ALA A 794 27.80 26.37 31.80
C ALA A 794 28.67 25.68 32.86
N SER A 795 29.34 24.62 32.48
CA SER A 795 30.27 23.89 33.38
C SER A 795 31.45 24.77 33.77
N ASP A 796 31.94 24.58 34.99
CA ASP A 796 33.19 25.19 35.41
C ASP A 796 34.38 24.63 34.63
N ALA A 797 35.50 25.35 34.70
CA ALA A 797 36.74 24.92 34.06
C ALA A 797 37.16 23.51 34.53
N LYS A 798 37.40 22.61 33.57
CA LYS A 798 37.85 21.25 33.83
C LYS A 798 38.97 20.85 32.86
N ALA A 799 39.85 19.94 33.28
CA ALA A 799 40.99 19.53 32.44
C ALA A 799 40.52 18.61 31.29
N ASP A 800 39.53 17.79 31.50
CA ASP A 800 38.89 16.85 30.57
C ASP A 800 37.62 17.41 29.95
N PHE A 801 37.75 18.58 29.31
CA PHE A 801 36.59 19.39 28.88
C PHE A 801 35.83 18.85 27.65
N ALA A 802 36.40 17.91 26.90
CA ALA A 802 35.90 17.47 25.61
C ALA A 802 35.38 16.03 25.60
N ILE A 803 34.45 15.73 24.71
CA ILE A 803 33.98 14.39 24.45
C ILE A 803 34.97 13.67 23.52
N GLY A 804 35.38 12.45 23.87
CA GLY A 804 36.26 11.59 23.05
C GLY A 804 37.75 11.98 23.16
N GLY A 805 38.13 12.87 24.08
CA GLY A 805 39.51 13.24 24.35
C GLY A 805 40.31 12.07 24.97
N THR A 806 41.52 11.87 24.51
CA THR A 806 42.51 10.96 25.07
C THR A 806 43.64 11.73 25.75
N ASP A 807 44.42 11.06 26.64
CA ASP A 807 45.58 11.72 27.30
C ASP A 807 46.53 12.36 26.28
N LYS A 808 46.79 11.69 25.15
CA LYS A 808 47.59 12.19 24.05
C LYS A 808 46.98 13.46 23.42
N SER A 809 45.66 13.50 23.21
CA SER A 809 44.97 14.68 22.63
C SER A 809 44.94 15.85 23.61
N TYR A 810 44.71 15.61 24.90
CA TYR A 810 44.80 16.65 25.93
C TYR A 810 46.20 17.16 26.12
N LYS A 811 47.21 16.26 26.11
CA LYS A 811 48.62 16.65 26.18
C LYS A 811 48.98 17.59 25.00
N LEU A 812 48.60 17.21 23.78
CA LEU A 812 48.80 18.06 22.60
C LEU A 812 48.13 19.43 22.75
N PHE A 813 46.89 19.45 23.30
CA PHE A 813 46.19 20.71 23.58
C PHE A 813 46.92 21.56 24.58
N TYR A 814 47.29 21.04 25.75
CA TYR A 814 47.88 21.81 26.83
C TYR A 814 49.32 22.25 26.52
N ASP A 815 50.11 21.44 25.80
CA ASP A 815 51.47 21.81 25.35
C ASP A 815 51.45 23.02 24.38
N ASN A 816 50.34 23.21 23.63
CA ASN A 816 50.21 24.31 22.68
C ASN A 816 49.26 25.41 23.14
N TYR A 817 48.66 25.29 24.35
CA TYR A 817 47.68 26.25 24.82
C TYR A 817 48.30 27.57 25.24
N ASN A 818 47.99 28.65 24.52
CA ASN A 818 48.48 30.02 24.82
C ASN A 818 47.39 31.00 25.26
N GLY A 819 46.15 30.51 25.49
CA GLY A 819 45.00 31.29 25.89
C GLY A 819 44.23 31.97 24.75
N THR A 820 44.69 31.94 23.51
CA THR A 820 44.13 32.76 22.43
C THR A 820 43.86 32.03 21.12
N SER A 821 44.33 30.79 20.92
CA SER A 821 44.15 30.12 19.65
C SER A 821 43.96 28.62 19.74
N ASN A 822 43.15 28.11 18.80
CA ASN A 822 43.01 26.67 18.50
C ASN A 822 44.17 26.14 17.65
N ALA A 823 45.34 26.76 17.67
CA ALA A 823 46.47 26.46 16.81
C ALA A 823 47.29 25.24 17.31
N TYR A 824 46.62 24.24 17.76
CA TYR A 824 47.24 22.98 18.17
C TYR A 824 46.85 21.88 17.18
N GLY A 825 47.86 21.25 16.67
CA GLY A 825 47.75 20.18 15.70
C GLY A 825 47.67 20.68 14.25
N LYS A 826 48.51 20.16 13.40
CA LYS A 826 48.33 20.26 11.95
C LYS A 826 47.34 19.17 11.52
N SER A 827 46.52 19.50 10.52
CA SER A 827 45.67 18.47 9.88
C SER A 827 46.54 17.31 9.41
N VAL A 828 46.13 16.11 9.65
CA VAL A 828 46.87 14.90 9.23
C VAL A 828 46.05 14.17 8.16
N ARG A 829 46.75 13.52 7.24
CA ARG A 829 46.18 12.64 6.23
C ARG A 829 46.07 11.24 6.80
N MET A 830 45.09 10.49 6.33
CA MET A 830 44.84 9.11 6.72
C MET A 830 44.72 8.25 5.46
N ASP A 831 45.15 6.98 5.52
CA ASP A 831 44.89 6.04 4.45
C ASP A 831 43.42 5.52 4.51
N ALA A 832 42.98 4.72 3.54
CA ALA A 832 41.66 4.11 3.52
C ALA A 832 41.38 3.15 4.71
N LYS A 833 42.41 2.76 5.45
CA LYS A 833 42.32 1.93 6.67
C LYS A 833 42.35 2.76 7.95
N GLY A 834 42.40 4.13 7.81
CA GLY A 834 42.43 5.04 8.93
C GLY A 834 43.80 5.14 9.64
N ASN A 835 44.89 4.77 8.99
CA ASN A 835 46.24 5.00 9.51
C ASN A 835 46.71 6.40 9.16
N VAL A 836 47.36 7.07 10.11
CA VAL A 836 47.96 8.40 9.90
C VAL A 836 49.15 8.30 8.95
N LEU A 837 49.23 9.20 7.97
CA LEU A 837 50.29 9.28 6.97
C LEU A 837 51.20 10.48 7.23
N ASP A 838 52.49 10.32 7.01
CA ASP A 838 53.46 11.42 6.99
C ASP A 838 53.33 12.25 5.67
N SER A 839 54.14 13.26 5.54
CA SER A 839 54.19 14.12 4.34
C SER A 839 54.57 13.38 3.04
N ASN A 840 55.18 12.21 3.17
CA ASN A 840 55.65 11.38 2.08
C ASN A 840 54.64 10.26 1.74
N GLY A 841 53.54 10.16 2.52
CA GLY A 841 52.50 9.13 2.34
C GLY A 841 52.79 7.80 3.05
N ASN A 842 53.81 7.75 3.94
CA ASN A 842 54.11 6.57 4.72
C ASN A 842 53.28 6.54 6.00
N ILE A 843 52.93 5.34 6.49
CA ILE A 843 52.22 5.18 7.76
C ILE A 843 53.10 5.61 8.91
N VAL A 844 52.63 6.58 9.71
CA VAL A 844 53.23 6.94 10.98
C VAL A 844 52.90 5.86 11.99
N LYS A 845 53.93 5.10 12.44
CA LYS A 845 53.72 4.11 13.52
C LYS A 845 53.57 4.87 14.84
N ASP A 846 52.51 4.55 15.60
CA ASP A 846 52.40 5.02 16.98
C ASP A 846 53.48 4.33 17.83
N ASP A 847 54.26 5.10 18.57
CA ASP A 847 55.32 4.58 19.47
C ASP A 847 54.77 3.79 20.68
N ASP A 848 53.45 3.65 20.83
CA ASP A 848 52.79 2.99 21.96
C ASP A 848 52.48 1.49 21.76
N ASP A 849 52.91 0.85 20.66
CA ASP A 849 52.69 -0.60 20.43
C ASP A 849 53.83 -1.49 20.97
N THR A 850 54.64 -0.97 21.93
CA THR A 850 55.69 -1.72 22.61
C THR A 850 55.21 -2.35 23.97
N THR A 851 54.13 -3.13 23.93
CA THR A 851 53.93 -4.14 24.99
C THR A 851 53.14 -5.32 24.42
N SER A 852 53.88 -6.29 23.93
CA SER A 852 53.69 -7.75 23.92
C SER A 852 54.19 -8.38 22.61
N SER A 853 55.49 -8.59 22.53
CA SER A 853 56.02 -9.73 21.76
C SER A 853 57.27 -10.24 22.48
N SER A 854 57.08 -11.02 23.52
CA SER A 854 58.12 -11.93 24.00
C SER A 854 58.15 -13.15 23.09
N SER A 855 59.24 -13.26 22.38
CA SER A 855 59.95 -14.45 21.96
C SER A 855 59.19 -15.77 21.77
N SER A 856 59.20 -16.26 20.54
CA SER A 856 59.65 -17.65 20.31
C SER A 856 60.28 -17.75 18.91
N SER A 857 61.62 -17.81 18.93
CA SER A 857 62.43 -18.31 17.83
C SER A 857 62.24 -19.84 17.75
N SER A 858 61.86 -20.34 16.58
CA SER A 858 62.30 -21.68 16.17
C SER A 858 62.43 -21.70 14.65
N SER A 859 63.68 -21.89 14.27
CA SER A 859 64.18 -22.32 12.98
C SER A 859 63.57 -23.65 12.53
N SER A 860 63.27 -23.79 11.25
CA SER A 860 63.84 -24.88 10.43
C SER A 860 63.23 -24.85 9.01
N ASN A 861 64.21 -24.87 8.12
CA ASN A 861 64.20 -25.36 6.76
C ASN A 861 63.12 -26.42 6.39
N ASN A 862 62.35 -26.21 5.27
CA ASN A 862 62.55 -26.81 3.95
C ASN A 862 61.52 -26.23 2.99
#